data_ba2eb7d329c7f38c4b9e609eb252f445
#
_entry.id   ba2eb7d329c7f38c4b9e609eb252f445
#
_cell.length_a   1.000
_cell.length_b   1.000
_cell.length_c   1.000
_cell.angle_alpha   90.00
_cell.angle_beta   90.00
_cell.angle_gamma   90.00
#
_symmetry.space_group_name_H-M   'P 1'
#
loop_
_entity.id
_entity.type
_entity.pdbx_description
1 polymer ?
#
loop_
_entity_poly.entity_id
_entity_poly.type
_entity_poly.pdbx_seq_one_letter_code
_entity_poly.pdbx_strand_id
1 'polypeptide(L)'
;MPLAVSFAAVPSLAQAQEGSAPAATSSKIMALPDLIDGKRIFTPAYFTADSPQNAADMVGRVPGFDIEDGDNVRGFGGAAGNVLIDGARPTSKSENLVSILSRIPANNVERIELLQGAAAGALAPGKTQVVNVVRKADAKSGGSWALQIDGVSSGFILPSLEASYTARLGRLNVTAGIETEYDDADNLVGFEGFQDPNGVFLERGPNDDRRRARYGKLTLGADGAFGAYKLSLNANWFRGAFRRNWVHVSTRTGATLPFRVDQGRETNDETNWEIGGDIERDIAGWTGKIALLAKSGDQANESLAGFNLIGAPKSFGRFLSSDMTIERVGRLTFKRKFGAHQVEVGGEYAFNSLDFVGVFAQGNGGVFIAQPGDISATQVQEARREAFVSDSWTISPTLTLEATLTGEWSTISQSGDAAKERSFFYPKPRLKAVWKPRDGWTYRGEIERDVGQLDFGAFADSASVGDGNQNSGNPELRPEQNLNYVLGVERRWGKRGVLNASVRYEQITDKLELVPTIGGGVALGNIPEATKWGYNLSLTLPLDNLLQGLEVEGSYRWRDSELNDPLTDSVRPFSGNNGNQFNANIRYDMPARKLRLGAWIWRGNHNRDYRPDQRFEWSTINNWGMFVETKAIQGLTIELGVENPDGNTFSRVRTDYRPDRRSGTISRIQYRERSTDGTWYLSVKGKF
;
A
#
# COMPACT_ATOMS: atom_id res chain seq x y z
N MET A 1 36.73 7.14 19.18
CA MET A 1 37.56 8.25 18.68
C MET A 1 36.64 9.09 17.80
N PRO A 2 36.29 10.32 18.16
CA PRO A 2 35.45 11.16 17.33
C PRO A 2 36.31 11.86 16.27
N LEU A 3 35.94 11.73 15.00
CA LEU A 3 36.51 12.50 13.90
C LEU A 3 35.88 13.90 13.90
N ALA A 4 36.64 14.90 14.27
CA ALA A 4 36.32 16.30 14.14
C ALA A 4 36.42 16.72 12.67
N VAL A 5 35.31 17.10 12.03
CA VAL A 5 35.31 17.75 10.73
C VAL A 5 35.52 19.25 10.93
N SER A 6 36.71 19.72 10.59
CA SER A 6 37.06 21.15 10.60
C SER A 6 36.43 21.82 9.37
N PHE A 7 35.56 22.79 9.60
CA PHE A 7 35.12 23.72 8.58
C PHE A 7 36.24 24.68 8.24
N ALA A 8 36.78 24.57 7.04
CA ALA A 8 37.71 25.55 6.49
C ALA A 8 36.97 26.84 6.08
N ALA A 9 37.45 27.97 6.56
CA ALA A 9 36.93 29.30 6.25
C ALA A 9 37.11 29.63 4.75
N VAL A 10 36.02 30.08 4.13
CA VAL A 10 36.03 30.61 2.76
C VAL A 10 36.61 32.03 2.78
N PRO A 11 37.60 32.37 1.94
CA PRO A 11 38.13 33.73 1.87
C PRO A 11 37.12 34.68 1.22
N SER A 12 37.05 35.91 1.73
CA SER A 12 36.26 37.02 1.21
C SER A 12 36.74 37.40 -0.19
N LEU A 13 35.86 37.34 -1.18
CA LEU A 13 36.10 37.90 -2.51
C LEU A 13 35.76 39.38 -2.54
N ALA A 14 36.74 40.13 -3.02
CA ALA A 14 36.73 41.56 -3.22
C ALA A 14 35.66 42.04 -4.22
N GLN A 15 35.19 43.27 -3.99
CA GLN A 15 34.34 44.06 -4.88
C GLN A 15 34.79 44.01 -6.34
N ALA A 16 33.94 43.59 -7.25
CA ALA A 16 34.05 43.83 -8.68
C ALA A 16 32.77 44.52 -9.18
N GLN A 17 33.00 45.60 -9.87
CA GLN A 17 32.14 46.54 -10.57
C GLN A 17 30.75 46.06 -11.02
N GLU A 18 29.79 47.00 -10.89
CA GLU A 18 28.46 46.98 -11.48
C GLU A 18 28.51 46.84 -13.01
N GLY A 19 28.37 45.61 -13.49
CA GLY A 19 27.91 45.31 -14.83
C GLY A 19 26.44 44.95 -14.75
N SER A 20 25.60 45.62 -15.53
CA SER A 20 24.18 45.39 -15.64
C SER A 20 23.89 43.89 -15.83
N ALA A 21 23.39 43.22 -14.78
CA ALA A 21 22.91 41.85 -14.85
C ALA A 21 21.76 41.78 -15.88
N PRO A 22 21.78 40.80 -16.80
CA PRO A 22 20.57 40.52 -17.59
C PRO A 22 19.45 40.19 -16.64
N ALA A 23 18.29 40.81 -16.86
CA ALA A 23 17.08 40.58 -16.06
C ALA A 23 16.88 39.08 -15.91
N ALA A 24 16.97 38.59 -14.67
CA ALA A 24 16.65 37.23 -14.34
C ALA A 24 15.20 36.98 -14.77
N THR A 25 15.02 36.18 -15.80
CA THR A 25 13.69 35.72 -16.24
C THR A 25 13.15 34.90 -15.06
N SER A 26 12.36 35.57 -14.24
CA SER A 26 11.62 34.90 -13.14
C SER A 26 10.85 33.75 -13.77
N SER A 27 11.21 32.51 -13.46
CA SER A 27 10.46 31.36 -13.91
C SER A 27 9.09 31.43 -13.21
N LYS A 28 8.13 31.99 -13.93
CA LYS A 28 6.76 32.17 -13.46
C LYS A 28 6.18 30.80 -13.17
N ILE A 29 5.87 30.52 -11.90
CA ILE A 29 5.02 29.38 -11.55
C ILE A 29 3.74 29.52 -12.34
N MET A 30 3.44 28.55 -13.23
CA MET A 30 2.27 28.61 -14.10
C MET A 30 1.00 28.53 -13.27
N ALA A 31 -0.01 29.30 -13.66
CA ALA A 31 -1.35 29.19 -13.07
C ALA A 31 -1.95 27.81 -13.36
N LEU A 32 -2.87 27.37 -12.51
CA LEU A 32 -3.67 26.19 -12.80
C LEU A 32 -4.39 26.40 -14.14
N PRO A 33 -4.37 25.40 -15.04
CA PRO A 33 -5.18 25.43 -16.24
C PRO A 33 -6.67 25.51 -15.90
N ASP A 34 -7.44 26.15 -16.80
CA ASP A 34 -8.89 26.25 -16.64
C ASP A 34 -9.55 24.87 -16.65
N LEU A 35 -10.65 24.74 -15.93
CA LEU A 35 -11.47 23.54 -15.94
C LEU A 35 -12.45 23.62 -17.12
N ILE A 36 -12.20 22.87 -18.19
CA ILE A 36 -13.04 22.79 -19.38
C ILE A 36 -13.71 21.42 -19.42
N ASP A 37 -15.03 21.35 -19.43
CA ASP A 37 -15.80 20.10 -19.47
C ASP A 37 -15.37 19.06 -18.42
N GLY A 38 -15.07 19.51 -17.21
CA GLY A 38 -14.61 18.65 -16.14
C GLY A 38 -13.14 18.20 -16.23
N LYS A 39 -12.37 18.78 -17.16
CA LYS A 39 -10.94 18.45 -17.39
C LYS A 39 -10.04 19.66 -17.15
N ARG A 40 -8.90 19.44 -16.49
CA ARG A 40 -7.77 20.36 -16.46
C ARG A 40 -6.61 19.75 -17.23
N ILE A 41 -6.08 20.46 -18.18
CA ILE A 41 -5.00 19.95 -19.07
C ILE A 41 -3.71 20.60 -18.68
N PHE A 42 -2.76 19.80 -18.20
CA PHE A 42 -1.41 20.23 -17.88
C PHE A 42 -0.47 19.81 -19.01
N THR A 43 0.12 20.78 -19.68
CA THR A 43 1.12 20.54 -20.72
C THR A 43 2.51 20.35 -20.09
N PRO A 44 3.50 19.77 -20.79
CA PRO A 44 4.87 19.66 -20.29
C PRO A 44 5.49 21.00 -19.85
N ALA A 45 5.06 22.12 -20.43
CA ALA A 45 5.49 23.46 -20.04
C ALA A 45 5.14 23.80 -18.58
N TYR A 46 4.02 23.28 -18.06
CA TYR A 46 3.63 23.45 -16.65
C TYR A 46 4.67 22.88 -15.69
N PHE A 47 5.30 21.77 -16.06
CA PHE A 47 6.25 21.03 -15.22
C PHE A 47 7.72 21.40 -15.48
N THR A 48 7.99 22.38 -16.34
CA THR A 48 9.39 22.70 -16.75
C THR A 48 10.26 23.10 -15.57
N ALA A 49 9.70 23.81 -14.57
CA ALA A 49 10.42 24.20 -13.36
C ALA A 49 10.83 22.99 -12.50
N ASP A 50 10.05 21.90 -12.55
CA ASP A 50 10.31 20.67 -11.82
C ASP A 50 11.27 19.73 -12.53
N SER A 51 11.57 19.97 -13.83
CA SER A 51 12.43 19.11 -14.66
C SER A 51 12.17 17.62 -14.49
N PRO A 52 10.94 17.14 -14.73
CA PRO A 52 10.55 15.75 -14.46
C PRO A 52 11.35 14.78 -15.34
N GLN A 53 11.67 13.60 -14.80
CA GLN A 53 12.34 12.53 -15.53
C GLN A 53 11.33 11.62 -16.22
N ASN A 54 10.18 11.39 -15.58
CA ASN A 54 9.14 10.47 -16.03
C ASN A 54 7.72 11.00 -15.74
N ALA A 55 6.70 10.25 -16.11
CA ALA A 55 5.30 10.62 -15.89
C ALA A 55 4.90 10.60 -14.40
N ALA A 56 5.53 9.75 -13.56
CA ALA A 56 5.25 9.74 -12.11
C ALA A 56 5.64 11.09 -11.48
N ASP A 57 6.81 11.61 -11.84
CA ASP A 57 7.26 12.95 -11.40
C ASP A 57 6.28 14.05 -11.82
N MET A 58 5.67 13.94 -13.02
CA MET A 58 4.70 14.92 -13.49
C MET A 58 3.35 14.78 -12.75
N VAL A 59 2.85 13.57 -12.60
CA VAL A 59 1.56 13.32 -11.93
C VAL A 59 1.62 13.71 -10.46
N GLY A 60 2.73 13.43 -9.78
CA GLY A 60 2.98 13.87 -8.40
C GLY A 60 3.05 15.40 -8.21
N ARG A 61 3.03 16.18 -9.31
CA ARG A 61 2.95 17.65 -9.30
C ARG A 61 1.58 18.20 -9.68
N VAL A 62 0.59 17.33 -9.93
CA VAL A 62 -0.78 17.75 -10.20
C VAL A 62 -1.43 18.18 -8.88
N PRO A 63 -1.76 19.46 -8.69
CA PRO A 63 -2.21 19.97 -7.40
C PRO A 63 -3.50 19.28 -6.90
N GLY A 64 -3.44 18.76 -5.66
CA GLY A 64 -4.54 18.08 -4.99
C GLY A 64 -4.97 16.78 -5.67
N PHE A 65 -4.03 16.11 -6.32
CA PHE A 65 -4.19 14.75 -6.82
C PHE A 65 -3.15 13.85 -6.16
N ASP A 66 -3.63 12.80 -5.53
CA ASP A 66 -2.80 11.73 -4.99
C ASP A 66 -3.00 10.47 -5.84
N ILE A 67 -1.92 9.79 -6.16
CA ILE A 67 -1.98 8.50 -6.86
C ILE A 67 -2.53 7.48 -5.86
N GLU A 68 -3.65 6.87 -6.22
CA GLU A 68 -4.26 5.78 -5.47
C GLU A 68 -4.19 4.51 -6.31
N ASP A 69 -3.47 3.52 -5.84
CA ASP A 69 -3.53 2.18 -6.40
C ASP A 69 -4.92 1.59 -6.19
N GLY A 70 -5.26 0.57 -6.97
CA GLY A 70 -6.45 -0.24 -6.71
C GLY A 70 -6.30 -1.08 -5.46
N ASP A 71 -7.41 -1.60 -4.95
CA ASP A 71 -7.38 -2.55 -3.84
C ASP A 71 -6.75 -3.88 -4.30
N ASN A 72 -6.00 -4.53 -3.42
CA ASN A 72 -5.45 -5.86 -3.68
C ASN A 72 -6.51 -6.95 -3.51
N VAL A 73 -7.54 -6.88 -4.36
CA VAL A 73 -8.67 -7.81 -4.37
C VAL A 73 -8.60 -8.75 -5.58
N ARG A 74 -9.16 -9.95 -5.46
CA ARG A 74 -9.26 -10.90 -6.59
C ARG A 74 -10.23 -10.36 -7.64
N GLY A 75 -9.91 -10.54 -8.94
CA GLY A 75 -10.63 -9.96 -10.07
C GLY A 75 -10.23 -8.52 -10.39
N PHE A 76 -10.86 -7.93 -11.42
CA PHE A 76 -10.60 -6.54 -11.83
C PHE A 76 -11.49 -5.50 -11.15
N GLY A 77 -12.58 -5.91 -10.49
CA GLY A 77 -13.62 -5.03 -9.99
C GLY A 77 -13.13 -3.92 -9.05
N GLY A 78 -12.31 -4.27 -8.05
CA GLY A 78 -11.74 -3.32 -7.08
C GLY A 78 -10.29 -2.93 -7.36
N ALA A 79 -9.62 -3.62 -8.29
CA ALA A 79 -8.18 -3.47 -8.53
C ALA A 79 -7.78 -2.20 -9.31
N ALA A 80 -8.75 -1.38 -9.74
CA ALA A 80 -8.47 -0.23 -10.57
C ALA A 80 -8.14 1.01 -9.74
N GLY A 81 -6.91 1.52 -9.91
CA GLY A 81 -6.49 2.80 -9.36
C GLY A 81 -7.11 4.02 -10.06
N ASN A 82 -6.60 5.21 -9.74
CA ASN A 82 -7.12 6.48 -10.24
C ASN A 82 -6.29 7.10 -11.37
N VAL A 83 -5.45 6.31 -12.04
CA VAL A 83 -4.63 6.76 -13.18
C VAL A 83 -4.98 5.98 -14.45
N LEU A 84 -5.07 6.70 -15.56
CA LEU A 84 -5.22 6.16 -16.91
C LEU A 84 -3.99 6.49 -17.74
N ILE A 85 -3.70 5.65 -18.72
CA ILE A 85 -2.69 5.90 -19.75
C ILE A 85 -3.39 5.81 -21.11
N ASP A 86 -3.34 6.89 -21.88
CA ASP A 86 -4.06 7.05 -23.16
C ASP A 86 -5.56 6.70 -23.08
N GLY A 87 -6.18 7.04 -21.94
CA GLY A 87 -7.60 6.78 -21.66
C GLY A 87 -7.93 5.36 -21.20
N ALA A 88 -6.95 4.48 -21.07
CA ALA A 88 -7.13 3.10 -20.62
C ALA A 88 -6.54 2.88 -19.23
N ARG A 89 -7.19 2.02 -18.42
CA ARG A 89 -6.63 1.57 -17.14
C ARG A 89 -5.54 0.53 -17.38
N PRO A 90 -4.39 0.61 -16.65
CA PRO A 90 -3.43 -0.49 -16.63
C PRO A 90 -4.11 -1.80 -16.22
N THR A 91 -3.75 -2.91 -16.89
CA THR A 91 -4.31 -4.24 -16.60
C THR A 91 -3.48 -5.03 -15.60
N SER A 92 -2.27 -4.59 -15.26
CA SER A 92 -1.48 -5.21 -14.21
C SER A 92 -2.12 -4.98 -12.84
N LYS A 93 -2.13 -6.02 -12.01
CA LYS A 93 -2.61 -5.99 -10.62
C LYS A 93 -1.46 -6.04 -9.60
N SER A 94 -0.33 -6.62 -9.98
CA SER A 94 0.83 -6.76 -9.10
C SER A 94 1.81 -5.59 -9.19
N GLU A 95 1.50 -4.58 -10.01
CA GLU A 95 2.29 -3.36 -10.13
C GLU A 95 1.55 -2.15 -9.58
N ASN A 96 2.22 -1.33 -8.78
CA ASN A 96 1.68 -0.04 -8.37
C ASN A 96 1.74 0.99 -9.52
N LEU A 97 0.86 1.97 -9.49
CA LEU A 97 0.75 2.98 -10.53
C LEU A 97 2.00 3.87 -10.64
N VAL A 98 2.69 4.12 -9.54
CA VAL A 98 3.93 4.90 -9.54
C VAL A 98 5.00 4.18 -10.36
N SER A 99 5.21 2.86 -10.15
CA SER A 99 6.17 2.07 -10.94
C SER A 99 5.77 1.98 -12.43
N ILE A 100 4.48 1.95 -12.76
CA ILE A 100 4.03 1.98 -14.15
C ILE A 100 4.34 3.34 -14.80
N LEU A 101 4.08 4.44 -14.09
CA LEU A 101 4.30 5.79 -14.57
C LEU A 101 5.79 6.15 -14.64
N SER A 102 6.65 5.61 -13.76
CA SER A 102 8.09 5.85 -13.76
C SER A 102 8.77 5.36 -15.04
N ARG A 103 8.16 4.36 -15.71
CA ARG A 103 8.62 3.81 -16.99
C ARG A 103 8.23 4.64 -18.22
N ILE A 104 7.41 5.68 -18.07
CA ILE A 104 7.04 6.58 -19.16
C ILE A 104 7.95 7.82 -19.11
N PRO A 105 8.96 7.98 -19.98
CA PRO A 105 9.82 9.14 -19.98
C PRO A 105 9.02 10.45 -20.13
N ALA A 106 9.36 11.49 -19.36
CA ALA A 106 8.62 12.76 -19.36
C ALA A 106 8.55 13.42 -20.74
N ASN A 107 9.57 13.21 -21.61
CA ASN A 107 9.60 13.73 -22.99
C ASN A 107 8.58 13.01 -23.91
N ASN A 108 8.10 11.84 -23.53
CA ASN A 108 7.07 11.09 -24.26
C ASN A 108 5.64 11.42 -23.80
N VAL A 109 5.48 12.23 -22.74
CA VAL A 109 4.18 12.75 -22.30
C VAL A 109 3.81 13.95 -23.18
N GLU A 110 2.63 13.91 -23.79
CA GLU A 110 2.03 15.03 -24.53
C GLU A 110 1.34 16.00 -23.57
N ARG A 111 0.54 15.47 -22.65
CA ARG A 111 -0.18 16.19 -21.62
C ARG A 111 -0.64 15.28 -20.50
N ILE A 112 -0.99 15.88 -19.38
CA ILE A 112 -1.67 15.23 -18.27
C ILE A 112 -3.05 15.87 -18.13
N GLU A 113 -4.10 15.04 -18.10
CA GLU A 113 -5.48 15.46 -17.95
C GLU A 113 -5.96 15.08 -16.55
N LEU A 114 -6.25 16.06 -15.69
CA LEU A 114 -6.96 15.84 -14.43
C LEU A 114 -8.47 15.87 -14.71
N LEU A 115 -9.11 14.74 -14.55
CA LEU A 115 -10.53 14.50 -14.77
C LEU A 115 -11.27 14.54 -13.44
N GLN A 116 -12.43 15.21 -13.41
CA GLN A 116 -13.23 15.33 -12.21
C GLN A 116 -14.73 15.17 -12.52
N GLY A 117 -15.48 14.62 -11.57
CA GLY A 117 -16.93 14.43 -11.70
C GLY A 117 -17.30 13.50 -12.85
N ALA A 118 -18.21 13.93 -13.74
CA ALA A 118 -18.67 13.14 -14.86
C ALA A 118 -17.55 12.65 -15.77
N ALA A 119 -16.53 13.50 -16.03
CA ALA A 119 -15.39 13.12 -16.84
C ALA A 119 -14.55 12.02 -16.19
N ALA A 120 -14.42 12.02 -14.86
CA ALA A 120 -13.75 10.96 -14.11
C ALA A 120 -14.62 9.69 -14.08
N GLY A 121 -15.89 9.78 -13.69
CA GLY A 121 -16.82 8.65 -13.62
C GLY A 121 -17.01 7.97 -14.96
N ALA A 122 -17.00 8.73 -16.05
CA ALA A 122 -17.09 8.19 -17.39
C ALA A 122 -15.91 7.28 -17.78
N LEU A 123 -14.70 7.55 -17.30
CA LEU A 123 -13.49 6.77 -17.62
C LEU A 123 -13.09 5.80 -16.50
N ALA A 124 -13.41 6.16 -15.27
CA ALA A 124 -13.08 5.37 -14.08
C ALA A 124 -14.24 5.38 -13.08
N PRO A 125 -15.28 4.56 -13.29
CA PRO A 125 -16.41 4.45 -12.39
C PRO A 125 -15.95 4.25 -10.93
N GLY A 126 -16.58 5.01 -10.02
CA GLY A 126 -16.22 5.01 -8.58
C GLY A 126 -15.12 5.97 -8.17
N LYS A 127 -14.29 6.45 -9.07
CA LYS A 127 -13.25 7.43 -8.73
C LYS A 127 -13.77 8.86 -8.87
N THR A 128 -13.40 9.71 -7.92
CA THR A 128 -13.84 11.14 -7.91
C THR A 128 -12.93 12.03 -8.71
N GLN A 129 -11.67 11.65 -8.78
CA GLN A 129 -10.62 12.29 -9.55
C GLN A 129 -9.81 11.20 -10.24
N VAL A 130 -9.43 11.45 -11.47
CA VAL A 130 -8.63 10.56 -12.29
C VAL A 130 -7.63 11.39 -13.06
N VAL A 131 -6.40 10.96 -13.09
CA VAL A 131 -5.40 11.51 -14.01
C VAL A 131 -5.29 10.60 -15.22
N ASN A 132 -5.33 11.20 -16.42
CA ASN A 132 -5.03 10.52 -17.66
C ASN A 132 -3.69 11.06 -18.21
N VAL A 133 -2.69 10.19 -18.29
CA VAL A 133 -1.41 10.48 -18.91
C VAL A 133 -1.53 10.19 -20.40
N VAL A 134 -1.53 11.23 -21.23
CA VAL A 134 -1.58 11.12 -22.68
C VAL A 134 -0.18 11.16 -23.24
N ARG A 135 0.21 10.09 -23.96
CA ARG A 135 1.52 9.96 -24.57
C ARG A 135 1.53 10.54 -25.99
N LYS A 136 2.69 10.99 -26.43
CA LYS A 136 2.89 11.47 -27.80
C LYS A 136 2.74 10.32 -28.81
N ALA A 137 2.05 10.58 -29.90
CA ALA A 137 1.88 9.60 -30.98
C ALA A 137 3.22 9.19 -31.65
N ASP A 138 4.19 10.08 -31.64
CA ASP A 138 5.55 9.92 -32.16
C ASP A 138 6.58 9.74 -31.04
N ALA A 139 6.18 9.14 -29.91
CA ALA A 139 7.04 8.88 -28.78
C ALA A 139 8.36 8.23 -29.23
N LYS A 140 9.49 8.81 -28.82
CA LYS A 140 10.82 8.32 -29.14
C LYS A 140 11.21 7.20 -28.19
N SER A 141 12.06 6.29 -28.67
CA SER A 141 12.72 5.35 -27.79
C SER A 141 13.54 6.09 -26.73
N GLY A 142 13.51 5.58 -25.51
CA GLY A 142 14.22 6.19 -24.39
C GLY A 142 13.94 5.43 -23.11
N GLY A 143 14.69 5.73 -22.09
CA GLY A 143 14.56 5.08 -20.79
C GLY A 143 14.77 6.02 -19.63
N SER A 144 14.46 5.52 -18.44
CA SER A 144 14.77 6.14 -17.17
C SER A 144 15.51 5.13 -16.28
N TRP A 145 16.29 5.65 -15.37
CA TRP A 145 16.94 4.87 -14.34
C TRP A 145 16.99 5.64 -13.04
N ALA A 146 16.98 4.92 -11.93
CA ALA A 146 17.21 5.45 -10.60
C ALA A 146 18.12 4.48 -9.84
N LEU A 147 19.12 5.02 -9.20
CA LEU A 147 19.99 4.32 -8.25
C LEU A 147 19.80 4.99 -6.89
N GLN A 148 19.46 4.22 -5.88
CA GLN A 148 19.44 4.71 -4.51
C GLN A 148 20.39 3.87 -3.67
N ILE A 149 21.05 4.53 -2.76
CA ILE A 149 21.94 3.92 -1.77
C ILE A 149 21.50 4.41 -0.42
N ASP A 150 20.98 3.48 0.40
CA ASP A 150 20.62 3.74 1.78
C ASP A 150 21.74 3.27 2.69
N GLY A 151 22.11 4.10 3.65
CA GLY A 151 23.11 3.77 4.65
C GLY A 151 22.49 3.91 6.03
N VAL A 152 22.62 2.85 6.84
CA VAL A 152 22.21 2.86 8.24
C VAL A 152 23.43 3.07 9.14
N SER A 153 23.25 3.70 10.31
CA SER A 153 24.37 4.02 11.22
C SER A 153 25.08 2.78 11.77
N SER A 154 24.46 1.60 11.71
CA SER A 154 25.10 0.31 11.98
C SER A 154 26.11 -0.15 10.92
N GLY A 155 26.29 0.61 9.82
CA GLY A 155 27.30 0.39 8.80
C GLY A 155 26.86 -0.43 7.59
N PHE A 156 25.58 -0.76 7.45
CA PHE A 156 25.05 -1.40 6.25
C PHE A 156 24.82 -0.37 5.13
N ILE A 157 25.10 -0.80 3.91
CA ILE A 157 24.85 -0.05 2.67
C ILE A 157 23.92 -0.91 1.81
N LEU A 158 22.77 -0.34 1.42
CA LEU A 158 21.68 -1.01 0.74
C LEU A 158 21.44 -0.35 -0.63
N PRO A 159 21.91 -0.95 -1.73
CA PRO A 159 21.66 -0.41 -3.06
C PRO A 159 20.30 -0.85 -3.59
N SER A 160 19.56 0.06 -4.20
CA SER A 160 18.34 -0.19 -4.98
C SER A 160 18.52 0.34 -6.38
N LEU A 161 18.09 -0.39 -7.39
CA LEU A 161 18.15 -0.01 -8.80
C LEU A 161 16.80 -0.18 -9.45
N GLU A 162 16.34 0.86 -10.13
CA GLU A 162 15.23 0.82 -11.07
C GLU A 162 15.75 1.27 -12.45
N ALA A 163 15.44 0.52 -13.49
CA ALA A 163 15.75 0.93 -14.85
C ALA A 163 14.67 0.46 -15.82
N SER A 164 14.33 1.29 -16.80
CA SER A 164 13.36 0.94 -17.81
C SER A 164 13.76 1.51 -19.17
N TYR A 165 13.36 0.81 -20.23
CA TYR A 165 13.56 1.25 -21.60
C TYR A 165 12.30 0.98 -22.43
N THR A 166 11.82 2.00 -23.12
CA THR A 166 10.72 1.92 -24.06
C THR A 166 11.25 2.08 -25.47
N ALA A 167 10.95 1.12 -26.33
CA ALA A 167 11.26 1.16 -27.76
C ALA A 167 9.98 1.11 -28.59
N ARG A 168 9.98 1.82 -29.72
CA ARG A 168 8.90 1.73 -30.70
C ARG A 168 9.25 0.69 -31.77
N LEU A 169 8.50 -0.39 -31.82
CA LEU A 169 8.64 -1.47 -32.81
C LEU A 169 7.43 -1.43 -33.78
N GLY A 170 7.56 -0.65 -34.83
CA GLY A 170 6.47 -0.43 -35.77
C GLY A 170 5.31 0.33 -35.14
N ARG A 171 4.19 -0.38 -34.89
CA ARG A 171 2.97 0.18 -34.24
C ARG A 171 2.90 -0.11 -32.76
N LEU A 172 3.84 -0.89 -32.22
CA LEU A 172 3.91 -1.21 -30.80
C LEU A 172 4.93 -0.34 -30.09
N ASN A 173 4.56 0.13 -28.90
CA ASN A 173 5.49 0.58 -27.89
C ASN A 173 5.81 -0.62 -27.00
N VAL A 174 7.05 -1.00 -26.89
CA VAL A 174 7.49 -2.12 -26.05
C VAL A 174 8.36 -1.54 -24.92
N THR A 175 8.00 -1.82 -23.67
CA THR A 175 8.70 -1.37 -22.49
C THR A 175 9.24 -2.57 -21.72
N ALA A 176 10.52 -2.54 -21.37
CA ALA A 176 11.14 -3.48 -20.44
C ALA A 176 11.63 -2.73 -19.20
N GLY A 177 11.49 -3.31 -18.02
CA GLY A 177 11.93 -2.75 -16.77
C GLY A 177 12.54 -3.80 -15.86
N ILE A 178 13.49 -3.35 -15.03
CA ILE A 178 14.09 -4.09 -13.94
C ILE A 178 14.04 -3.23 -12.68
N GLU A 179 13.73 -3.86 -11.56
CA GLU A 179 13.73 -3.25 -10.23
C GLU A 179 14.40 -4.23 -9.27
N THR A 180 15.31 -3.73 -8.46
CA THR A 180 15.92 -4.48 -7.37
C THR A 180 15.95 -3.62 -6.13
N GLU A 181 15.68 -4.20 -4.99
CA GLU A 181 15.72 -3.50 -3.73
C GLU A 181 16.28 -4.40 -2.63
N TYR A 182 17.09 -3.79 -1.79
CA TYR A 182 17.51 -4.35 -0.52
C TYR A 182 16.84 -3.51 0.56
N ASP A 183 15.90 -4.13 1.25
CA ASP A 183 15.13 -3.55 2.34
C ASP A 183 15.48 -4.28 3.64
N ASP A 184 15.23 -3.65 4.79
CA ASP A 184 15.37 -4.27 6.11
C ASP A 184 16.75 -4.88 6.43
N ALA A 185 17.84 -4.16 6.25
CA ALA A 185 19.06 -4.52 6.96
C ALA A 185 19.06 -3.97 8.40
N ASP A 186 17.90 -3.86 9.00
CA ASP A 186 17.74 -3.32 10.33
C ASP A 186 18.26 -4.28 11.39
N ASN A 187 19.24 -3.81 12.16
CA ASN A 187 19.51 -4.35 13.47
C ASN A 187 18.58 -3.63 14.46
N LEU A 188 17.46 -4.26 14.78
CA LEU A 188 16.56 -3.78 15.83
C LEU A 188 17.15 -4.16 17.18
N VAL A 189 17.71 -3.20 17.89
CA VAL A 189 18.20 -3.38 19.24
C VAL A 189 17.23 -2.78 20.25
N GLY A 190 17.13 -3.40 21.41
CA GLY A 190 16.24 -2.91 22.45
C GLY A 190 16.19 -3.83 23.63
N PHE A 191 15.08 -3.83 24.33
CA PHE A 191 14.86 -4.73 25.43
C PHE A 191 13.50 -5.39 25.40
N GLU A 192 13.43 -6.53 26.04
CA GLU A 192 12.19 -7.28 26.26
C GLU A 192 12.15 -7.71 27.73
N GLY A 193 10.96 -7.75 28.31
CA GLY A 193 10.79 -8.21 29.66
C GLY A 193 9.37 -8.66 29.95
N PHE A 194 9.22 -9.38 31.06
CA PHE A 194 7.93 -9.81 31.55
C PHE A 194 7.62 -9.09 32.87
N GLN A 195 6.42 -8.60 33.00
CA GLN A 195 5.89 -7.89 34.15
C GLN A 195 4.80 -8.69 34.84
N ASP A 196 4.63 -8.45 36.12
CA ASP A 196 3.46 -8.87 36.87
C ASP A 196 2.21 -8.05 36.45
N PRO A 197 0.99 -8.40 36.97
CA PRO A 197 -0.22 -7.62 36.66
C PRO A 197 -0.18 -6.15 37.09
N ASN A 198 0.74 -5.75 37.97
CA ASN A 198 0.94 -4.38 38.43
C ASN A 198 1.96 -3.60 37.58
N GLY A 199 2.56 -4.25 36.55
CA GLY A 199 3.54 -3.63 35.69
C GLY A 199 4.97 -3.64 36.20
N VAL A 200 5.27 -4.39 37.29
CA VAL A 200 6.62 -4.54 37.82
C VAL A 200 7.37 -5.62 37.04
N PHE A 201 8.53 -5.29 36.51
CA PHE A 201 9.35 -6.29 35.78
C PHE A 201 9.81 -7.41 36.71
N LEU A 202 9.46 -8.64 36.35
CA LEU A 202 9.93 -9.88 36.96
C LEU A 202 11.26 -10.30 36.35
N GLU A 203 11.40 -10.07 35.06
CA GLU A 203 12.59 -10.34 34.25
C GLU A 203 12.65 -9.41 33.06
N ARG A 204 13.87 -9.09 32.64
CA ARG A 204 14.12 -8.28 31.45
C ARG A 204 15.53 -8.50 30.93
N GLY A 205 15.75 -8.14 29.69
CA GLY A 205 17.08 -8.14 29.10
C GLY A 205 17.14 -7.63 27.68
N PRO A 206 18.34 -7.56 27.11
CA PRO A 206 18.53 -7.09 25.74
C PRO A 206 17.86 -8.00 24.73
N ASN A 207 17.38 -7.39 23.66
CA ASN A 207 16.83 -8.03 22.46
C ASN A 207 17.61 -7.53 21.24
N ASP A 208 18.11 -8.48 20.43
CA ASP A 208 18.77 -8.25 19.14
C ASP A 208 17.91 -8.95 18.07
N ASP A 209 17.44 -8.20 17.08
CA ASP A 209 16.59 -8.68 16.00
C ASP A 209 17.15 -8.20 14.67
N ARG A 210 17.72 -9.11 13.90
CA ARG A 210 18.38 -8.83 12.63
C ARG A 210 17.51 -9.27 11.48
N ARG A 211 17.20 -8.34 10.60
CA ARG A 211 16.35 -8.55 9.43
C ARG A 211 17.11 -8.26 8.14
N ARG A 212 16.72 -8.96 7.09
CA ARG A 212 17.20 -8.72 5.72
C ARG A 212 16.11 -9.10 4.75
N ALA A 213 15.70 -8.17 3.89
CA ALA A 213 14.85 -8.43 2.74
C ALA A 213 15.59 -8.04 1.47
N ARG A 214 15.34 -8.76 0.41
CA ARG A 214 15.81 -8.43 -0.93
C ARG A 214 14.82 -8.94 -1.95
N TYR A 215 14.59 -8.16 -2.98
CA TYR A 215 13.79 -8.63 -4.10
C TYR A 215 14.33 -8.14 -5.45
N GLY A 216 13.88 -8.82 -6.49
CA GLY A 216 14.07 -8.44 -7.88
C GLY A 216 12.79 -8.63 -8.66
N LYS A 217 12.52 -7.70 -9.57
CA LYS A 217 11.34 -7.69 -10.41
C LYS A 217 11.74 -7.39 -11.85
N LEU A 218 11.17 -8.14 -12.78
CA LEU A 218 11.27 -7.91 -14.22
C LEU A 218 9.89 -7.59 -14.76
N THR A 219 9.79 -6.58 -15.61
CA THR A 219 8.53 -6.17 -16.23
C THR A 219 8.68 -6.05 -17.72
N LEU A 220 7.64 -6.47 -18.45
CA LEU A 220 7.52 -6.30 -19.89
C LEU A 220 6.13 -5.75 -20.20
N GLY A 221 6.06 -4.74 -21.04
CA GLY A 221 4.81 -4.15 -21.53
C GLY A 221 4.85 -4.00 -23.04
N ALA A 222 3.71 -4.15 -23.69
CA ALA A 222 3.57 -3.82 -25.10
C ALA A 222 2.17 -3.23 -25.33
N ASP A 223 2.10 -2.07 -25.97
CA ASP A 223 0.84 -1.45 -26.33
C ASP A 223 0.88 -0.83 -27.74
N GLY A 224 -0.29 -0.77 -28.38
CA GLY A 224 -0.38 -0.18 -29.70
C GLY A 224 -1.75 -0.26 -30.33
N ALA A 225 -1.88 0.38 -31.50
CA ALA A 225 -3.11 0.38 -32.28
C ALA A 225 -2.92 -0.33 -33.63
N PHE A 226 -3.84 -1.26 -33.95
CA PHE A 226 -3.86 -2.02 -35.19
C PHE A 226 -5.22 -1.84 -35.87
N GLY A 227 -5.30 -0.86 -36.79
CA GLY A 227 -6.58 -0.48 -37.40
C GLY A 227 -7.53 0.07 -36.33
N ALA A 228 -8.69 -0.58 -36.15
CA ALA A 228 -9.68 -0.20 -35.17
C ALA A 228 -9.46 -0.85 -33.78
N TYR A 229 -8.42 -1.66 -33.61
CA TYR A 229 -8.12 -2.35 -32.36
C TYR A 229 -7.02 -1.62 -31.60
N LYS A 230 -7.22 -1.44 -30.29
CA LYS A 230 -6.16 -1.08 -29.33
C LYS A 230 -5.81 -2.33 -28.56
N LEU A 231 -4.51 -2.59 -28.40
CA LEU A 231 -3.97 -3.74 -27.69
C LEU A 231 -3.05 -3.26 -26.57
N SER A 232 -3.18 -3.85 -25.39
CA SER A 232 -2.23 -3.71 -24.29
C SER A 232 -1.88 -5.07 -23.72
N LEU A 233 -0.60 -5.35 -23.50
CA LEU A 233 -0.07 -6.56 -22.90
C LEU A 233 0.91 -6.16 -21.79
N ASN A 234 0.91 -6.91 -20.70
CA ASN A 234 1.88 -6.79 -19.62
C ASN A 234 2.27 -8.15 -19.09
N ALA A 235 3.51 -8.27 -18.67
CA ALA A 235 4.02 -9.42 -17.93
C ALA A 235 4.99 -8.94 -16.86
N ASN A 236 4.96 -9.56 -15.70
CA ASN A 236 5.96 -9.33 -14.68
C ASN A 236 6.34 -10.63 -13.97
N TRP A 237 7.55 -10.64 -13.47
CA TRP A 237 8.10 -11.69 -12.64
C TRP A 237 8.78 -11.06 -11.45
N PHE A 238 8.51 -11.61 -10.27
CA PHE A 238 9.02 -11.15 -8.99
C PHE A 238 9.65 -12.31 -8.23
N ARG A 239 10.77 -12.04 -7.57
CA ARG A 239 11.36 -12.95 -6.59
C ARG A 239 11.81 -12.16 -5.38
N GLY A 240 11.34 -12.59 -4.20
CA GLY A 240 11.67 -12.02 -2.91
C GLY A 240 12.26 -13.04 -1.95
N ALA A 241 13.08 -12.56 -1.01
CA ALA A 241 13.60 -13.37 0.09
C ALA A 241 13.70 -12.50 1.35
N PHE A 242 13.12 -12.99 2.44
CA PHE A 242 13.18 -12.37 3.76
C PHE A 242 13.86 -13.33 4.74
N ARG A 243 14.72 -12.79 5.60
CA ARG A 243 15.45 -13.53 6.63
C ARG A 243 15.47 -12.70 7.91
N ARG A 244 15.13 -13.33 9.02
CA ARG A 244 15.15 -12.72 10.34
C ARG A 244 15.78 -13.67 11.34
N ASN A 245 16.67 -13.17 12.20
CA ASN A 245 17.19 -13.88 13.36
C ASN A 245 17.06 -12.97 14.58
N TRP A 246 16.57 -13.52 15.68
CA TRP A 246 16.44 -12.74 16.90
C TRP A 246 16.90 -13.53 18.13
N VAL A 247 17.43 -12.80 19.11
CA VAL A 247 17.87 -13.35 20.39
C VAL A 247 17.45 -12.38 21.49
N HIS A 248 16.90 -12.92 22.56
CA HIS A 248 16.59 -12.22 23.80
C HIS A 248 17.20 -12.95 24.98
N VAL A 249 17.97 -12.25 25.79
CA VAL A 249 18.63 -12.80 26.98
C VAL A 249 18.03 -12.18 28.22
N SER A 250 17.31 -12.97 29.03
CA SER A 250 16.62 -12.49 30.23
C SER A 250 17.41 -12.70 31.51
N THR A 251 17.33 -11.66 32.36
CA THR A 251 17.83 -11.67 33.74
C THR A 251 16.68 -11.37 34.69
N ARG A 252 16.52 -12.10 35.77
CA ARG A 252 15.52 -11.85 36.81
C ARG A 252 15.83 -10.55 37.55
N THR A 253 14.78 -9.83 37.94
CA THR A 253 14.92 -8.62 38.73
C THR A 253 15.68 -8.92 40.04
N GLY A 254 16.71 -8.12 40.29
CA GLY A 254 17.62 -8.36 41.44
C GLY A 254 18.73 -9.37 41.23
N ALA A 255 18.77 -10.10 40.11
CA ALA A 255 19.87 -11.01 39.75
C ALA A 255 20.85 -10.34 38.78
N THR A 256 22.09 -10.84 38.75
CA THR A 256 23.14 -10.33 37.84
C THR A 256 23.42 -11.27 36.67
N LEU A 257 23.06 -12.56 36.80
CA LEU A 257 23.32 -13.57 35.78
C LEU A 257 22.05 -13.86 34.95
N PRO A 258 22.18 -13.99 33.63
CA PRO A 258 21.09 -14.43 32.79
C PRO A 258 20.60 -15.83 33.23
N PHE A 259 19.31 -16.08 33.10
CA PHE A 259 18.71 -17.37 33.40
C PHE A 259 17.92 -17.99 32.22
N ARG A 260 17.58 -17.17 31.20
CA ARG A 260 16.86 -17.63 30.01
C ARG A 260 17.42 -17.00 28.73
N VAL A 261 17.42 -17.78 27.67
CA VAL A 261 17.71 -17.32 26.30
C VAL A 261 16.57 -17.73 25.39
N ASP A 262 15.89 -16.76 24.85
CA ASP A 262 14.88 -16.94 23.82
C ASP A 262 15.50 -16.57 22.48
N GLN A 263 15.28 -17.39 21.46
CA GLN A 263 15.87 -17.16 20.14
C GLN A 263 14.97 -17.68 19.03
N GLY A 264 15.09 -17.11 17.86
CA GLY A 264 14.33 -17.58 16.70
C GLY A 264 14.93 -17.17 15.38
N ARG A 265 14.41 -17.82 14.35
CA ARG A 265 14.71 -17.57 12.96
C ARG A 265 13.43 -17.60 12.16
N GLU A 266 13.28 -16.67 11.22
CA GLU A 266 12.20 -16.66 10.24
C GLU A 266 12.81 -16.54 8.85
N THR A 267 12.29 -17.30 7.90
CA THR A 267 12.64 -17.18 6.49
C THR A 267 11.37 -17.20 5.66
N ASN A 268 11.35 -16.37 4.61
CA ASN A 268 10.33 -16.37 3.59
C ASN A 268 11.02 -16.29 2.24
N ASP A 269 10.66 -17.17 1.33
CA ASP A 269 11.04 -17.14 -0.08
C ASP A 269 9.77 -17.09 -0.93
N GLU A 270 9.71 -16.13 -1.83
CA GLU A 270 8.53 -15.85 -2.65
C GLU A 270 8.92 -15.72 -4.12
N THR A 271 8.11 -16.29 -5.00
CA THR A 271 8.24 -16.12 -6.45
C THR A 271 6.84 -15.93 -7.05
N ASN A 272 6.65 -14.83 -7.79
CA ASN A 272 5.37 -14.52 -8.43
C ASN A 272 5.57 -14.24 -9.90
N TRP A 273 4.58 -14.56 -10.70
CA TRP A 273 4.47 -14.09 -12.08
C TRP A 273 3.03 -13.66 -12.40
N GLU A 274 2.91 -12.69 -13.28
CA GLU A 274 1.64 -12.19 -13.80
C GLU A 274 1.77 -11.94 -15.29
N ILE A 275 0.75 -12.34 -16.06
CA ILE A 275 0.58 -11.98 -17.46
C ILE A 275 -0.84 -11.46 -17.62
N GLY A 276 -0.97 -10.27 -18.18
CA GLY A 276 -2.26 -9.62 -18.43
C GLY A 276 -2.28 -8.93 -19.78
N GLY A 277 -3.48 -8.59 -20.21
CA GLY A 277 -3.64 -7.78 -21.42
C GLY A 277 -5.09 -7.51 -21.72
N ASP A 278 -5.29 -6.55 -22.61
CA ASP A 278 -6.62 -6.23 -23.11
C ASP A 278 -6.62 -5.87 -24.58
N ILE A 279 -7.79 -6.04 -25.19
CA ILE A 279 -8.09 -5.58 -26.53
C ILE A 279 -9.38 -4.75 -26.50
N GLU A 280 -9.33 -3.58 -27.11
CA GLU A 280 -10.43 -2.63 -27.19
C GLU A 280 -10.74 -2.32 -28.65
N ARG A 281 -12.03 -2.19 -28.98
CA ARG A 281 -12.51 -1.79 -30.29
C ARG A 281 -13.84 -1.07 -30.22
N ASP A 282 -14.02 -0.07 -31.10
CA ASP A 282 -15.31 0.57 -31.33
C ASP A 282 -16.13 -0.22 -32.36
N ILE A 283 -17.36 -0.60 -31.97
CA ILE A 283 -18.30 -1.39 -32.79
C ILE A 283 -19.68 -0.74 -32.68
N ALA A 284 -20.18 -0.19 -33.79
CA ALA A 284 -21.53 0.41 -33.87
C ALA A 284 -21.83 1.45 -32.77
N GLY A 285 -20.83 2.25 -32.41
CA GLY A 285 -20.93 3.32 -31.37
C GLY A 285 -20.81 2.80 -29.93
N TRP A 286 -20.51 1.52 -29.73
CA TRP A 286 -20.08 0.95 -28.45
C TRP A 286 -18.58 0.73 -28.47
N THR A 287 -17.91 1.07 -27.37
CA THR A 287 -16.53 0.64 -27.14
C THR A 287 -16.57 -0.68 -26.40
N GLY A 288 -16.19 -1.76 -27.08
CA GLY A 288 -16.07 -3.10 -26.49
C GLY A 288 -14.64 -3.37 -26.04
N LYS A 289 -14.46 -3.93 -24.84
CA LYS A 289 -13.14 -4.28 -24.29
C LYS A 289 -13.20 -5.67 -23.66
N ILE A 290 -12.19 -6.48 -23.99
CA ILE A 290 -11.91 -7.77 -23.34
C ILE A 290 -10.59 -7.60 -22.58
N ALA A 291 -10.56 -7.93 -21.29
CA ALA A 291 -9.36 -7.96 -20.47
C ALA A 291 -9.16 -9.38 -19.92
N LEU A 292 -7.93 -9.85 -19.92
CA LEU A 292 -7.53 -11.16 -19.41
C LEU A 292 -6.33 -11.00 -18.47
N LEU A 293 -6.27 -11.84 -17.43
CA LEU A 293 -5.17 -11.89 -16.49
C LEU A 293 -4.96 -13.33 -16.02
N ALA A 294 -3.70 -13.72 -15.90
CA ALA A 294 -3.27 -14.93 -15.22
C ALA A 294 -2.10 -14.58 -14.29
N LYS A 295 -2.20 -15.00 -13.02
CA LYS A 295 -1.19 -14.79 -12.00
C LYS A 295 -0.98 -16.09 -11.22
N SER A 296 0.26 -16.35 -10.81
CA SER A 296 0.60 -17.39 -9.85
C SER A 296 1.67 -16.88 -8.90
N GLY A 297 1.61 -17.36 -7.66
CA GLY A 297 2.59 -17.09 -6.62
C GLY A 297 2.91 -18.35 -5.84
N ASP A 298 4.18 -18.57 -5.59
CA ASP A 298 4.71 -19.63 -4.74
C ASP A 298 5.41 -18.98 -3.56
N GLN A 299 5.11 -19.43 -2.34
CA GLN A 299 5.73 -18.92 -1.11
C GLN A 299 6.13 -20.09 -0.20
N ALA A 300 7.33 -20.03 0.36
CA ALA A 300 7.81 -20.97 1.34
C ALA A 300 8.29 -20.23 2.59
N ASN A 301 7.76 -20.63 3.75
CA ASN A 301 8.06 -20.02 5.03
C ASN A 301 8.63 -21.04 6.00
N GLU A 302 9.61 -20.61 6.81
CA GLU A 302 10.05 -21.31 8.00
C GLU A 302 10.07 -20.36 9.18
N SER A 303 9.46 -20.75 10.29
CA SER A 303 9.55 -20.07 11.57
C SER A 303 10.03 -21.05 12.63
N LEU A 304 11.11 -20.70 13.31
CA LEU A 304 11.73 -21.47 14.40
C LEU A 304 11.82 -20.57 15.62
N ALA A 305 11.39 -21.04 16.79
CA ALA A 305 11.57 -20.34 18.04
C ALA A 305 11.80 -21.31 19.22
N GLY A 306 12.67 -20.92 20.13
CA GLY A 306 12.95 -21.64 21.37
C GLY A 306 12.98 -20.68 22.56
N PHE A 307 12.35 -21.08 23.65
CA PHE A 307 12.25 -20.34 24.91
C PHE A 307 12.90 -21.17 26.00
N ASN A 308 14.23 -20.99 26.23
CA ASN A 308 15.04 -21.93 26.92
C ASN A 308 15.63 -21.36 28.22
N LEU A 309 15.43 -22.08 29.33
CA LEU A 309 16.15 -21.80 30.57
C LEU A 309 17.61 -22.25 30.45
N ILE A 310 18.53 -21.45 30.99
CA ILE A 310 19.95 -21.80 31.02
C ILE A 310 20.15 -23.00 31.96
N GLY A 311 20.83 -24.04 31.47
CA GLY A 311 21.03 -25.31 32.19
C GLY A 311 19.90 -26.33 32.00
N ALA A 312 18.79 -26.00 31.38
CA ALA A 312 17.76 -26.96 31.02
C ALA A 312 17.94 -27.52 29.59
N PRO A 313 17.35 -28.68 29.26
CA PRO A 313 17.30 -29.15 27.88
C PRO A 313 16.60 -28.11 26.96
N LYS A 314 17.23 -27.82 25.83
CA LYS A 314 16.67 -26.86 24.86
C LYS A 314 15.49 -27.47 24.12
N SER A 315 14.43 -26.69 23.95
CA SER A 315 13.25 -27.06 23.14
C SER A 315 12.95 -25.96 22.16
N PHE A 316 12.58 -26.34 20.93
CA PHE A 316 12.21 -25.43 19.84
C PHE A 316 10.90 -25.89 19.20
N GLY A 317 10.05 -24.93 18.88
CA GLY A 317 8.97 -25.10 17.95
C GLY A 317 9.43 -24.69 16.55
N ARG A 318 9.02 -25.43 15.53
CA ARG A 318 9.25 -25.14 14.12
C ARG A 318 7.94 -25.20 13.37
N PHE A 319 7.67 -24.19 12.56
CA PHE A 319 6.56 -24.19 11.62
C PHE A 319 7.13 -24.00 10.22
N LEU A 320 6.80 -24.93 9.34
CA LEU A 320 7.08 -24.85 7.90
C LEU A 320 5.75 -24.68 7.19
N SER A 321 5.68 -23.74 6.24
CA SER A 321 4.54 -23.70 5.32
C SER A 321 5.01 -23.48 3.89
N SER A 322 4.23 -24.02 2.96
CA SER A 322 4.34 -23.77 1.54
C SER A 322 2.96 -23.53 1.00
N ASP A 323 2.81 -22.47 0.24
CA ASP A 323 1.57 -22.12 -0.41
C ASP A 323 1.79 -21.76 -1.87
N MET A 324 0.86 -22.22 -2.71
CA MET A 324 0.77 -21.88 -4.13
C MET A 324 -0.58 -21.24 -4.40
N THR A 325 -0.55 -20.03 -4.96
CA THR A 325 -1.74 -19.28 -5.34
C THR A 325 -1.87 -19.18 -6.85
N ILE A 326 -3.10 -19.26 -7.36
CA ILE A 326 -3.41 -19.03 -8.76
C ILE A 326 -4.60 -18.09 -8.86
N GLU A 327 -4.53 -17.12 -9.77
CA GLU A 327 -5.64 -16.27 -10.15
C GLU A 327 -5.76 -16.24 -11.69
N ARG A 328 -6.97 -16.42 -12.21
CA ARG A 328 -7.30 -16.28 -13.65
C ARG A 328 -8.57 -15.45 -13.78
N VAL A 329 -8.49 -14.35 -14.52
CA VAL A 329 -9.62 -13.42 -14.68
C VAL A 329 -9.86 -13.14 -16.14
N GLY A 330 -11.14 -13.12 -16.51
CA GLY A 330 -11.61 -12.64 -17.81
C GLY A 330 -12.75 -11.66 -17.61
N ARG A 331 -12.65 -10.46 -18.18
CA ARG A 331 -13.65 -9.40 -18.11
C ARG A 331 -14.02 -8.90 -19.50
N LEU A 332 -15.32 -8.74 -19.73
CA LEU A 332 -15.90 -8.16 -20.93
C LEU A 332 -16.72 -6.92 -20.57
N THR A 333 -16.49 -5.81 -21.25
CA THR A 333 -17.24 -4.57 -21.04
C THR A 333 -17.66 -3.94 -22.36
N PHE A 334 -18.81 -3.30 -22.34
CA PHE A 334 -19.31 -2.48 -23.44
C PHE A 334 -19.75 -1.12 -22.90
N LYS A 335 -19.26 -0.05 -23.50
CA LYS A 335 -19.49 1.30 -23.07
C LYS A 335 -20.02 2.17 -24.21
N ARG A 336 -21.03 3.01 -23.93
CA ARG A 336 -21.60 3.92 -24.91
C ARG A 336 -22.18 5.18 -24.26
N LYS A 337 -22.04 6.29 -24.97
CA LYS A 337 -22.65 7.56 -24.60
C LYS A 337 -23.99 7.75 -25.32
N PHE A 338 -25.05 8.06 -24.55
CA PHE A 338 -26.39 8.37 -25.03
C PHE A 338 -26.80 9.75 -24.50
N GLY A 339 -26.55 10.79 -25.28
CA GLY A 339 -26.83 12.15 -24.83
C GLY A 339 -26.11 12.52 -23.54
N ALA A 340 -26.83 12.73 -22.45
CA ALA A 340 -26.30 13.05 -21.13
C ALA A 340 -25.89 11.81 -20.31
N HIS A 341 -26.15 10.60 -20.80
CA HIS A 341 -25.86 9.33 -20.13
C HIS A 341 -24.62 8.67 -20.71
N GLN A 342 -23.79 8.11 -19.84
CA GLN A 342 -22.68 7.25 -20.18
C GLN A 342 -22.93 5.88 -19.58
N VAL A 343 -23.41 4.95 -20.38
CA VAL A 343 -23.77 3.59 -19.95
C VAL A 343 -22.59 2.66 -20.15
N GLU A 344 -22.31 1.83 -19.14
CA GLU A 344 -21.36 0.70 -19.21
C GLU A 344 -22.07 -0.57 -18.72
N VAL A 345 -21.95 -1.65 -19.47
CA VAL A 345 -22.43 -2.99 -19.08
C VAL A 345 -21.31 -3.99 -19.23
N GLY A 346 -21.28 -4.99 -18.38
CA GLY A 346 -20.22 -5.98 -18.48
C GLY A 346 -20.39 -7.18 -17.56
N GLY A 347 -19.43 -8.06 -17.66
CA GLY A 347 -19.33 -9.23 -16.80
C GLY A 347 -17.88 -9.65 -16.61
N GLU A 348 -17.66 -10.38 -15.52
CA GLU A 348 -16.36 -10.90 -15.12
C GLU A 348 -16.50 -12.34 -14.66
N TYR A 349 -15.51 -13.16 -14.99
CA TYR A 349 -15.28 -14.46 -14.40
C TYR A 349 -13.89 -14.48 -13.79
N ALA A 350 -13.78 -14.85 -12.51
CA ALA A 350 -12.54 -15.02 -11.80
C ALA A 350 -12.47 -16.42 -11.17
N PHE A 351 -11.37 -17.11 -11.40
CA PHE A 351 -11.01 -18.35 -10.71
C PHE A 351 -9.78 -18.12 -9.87
N ASN A 352 -9.86 -18.49 -8.59
CA ASN A 352 -8.78 -18.35 -7.61
C ASN A 352 -8.56 -19.67 -6.91
N SER A 353 -7.31 -20.02 -6.60
CA SER A 353 -7.00 -21.15 -5.73
C SER A 353 -5.82 -20.85 -4.81
N LEU A 354 -5.83 -21.51 -3.67
CA LEU A 354 -4.72 -21.66 -2.75
C LEU A 354 -4.52 -23.15 -2.48
N ASP A 355 -3.31 -23.65 -2.71
CA ASP A 355 -2.85 -24.95 -2.23
C ASP A 355 -1.87 -24.69 -1.10
N PHE A 356 -2.21 -25.11 0.11
CA PHE A 356 -1.45 -24.86 1.33
C PHE A 356 -1.04 -26.16 2.01
N VAL A 357 0.23 -26.23 2.44
CA VAL A 357 0.73 -27.27 3.33
C VAL A 357 1.46 -26.61 4.49
N GLY A 358 1.05 -26.90 5.72
CA GLY A 358 1.69 -26.46 6.96
C GLY A 358 2.14 -27.63 7.80
N VAL A 359 3.32 -27.56 8.41
CA VAL A 359 3.84 -28.58 9.32
C VAL A 359 4.36 -27.90 10.57
N PHE A 360 3.75 -28.21 11.70
CA PHE A 360 4.26 -27.85 13.01
C PHE A 360 5.05 -29.02 13.60
N ALA A 361 6.22 -28.75 14.16
CA ALA A 361 7.04 -29.80 14.79
C ALA A 361 7.74 -29.22 16.03
N GLN A 362 7.90 -30.07 17.05
CA GLN A 362 8.69 -29.75 18.22
C GLN A 362 9.97 -30.60 18.23
N GLY A 363 11.04 -30.04 18.76
CA GLY A 363 12.32 -30.74 18.74
C GLY A 363 13.34 -30.21 19.73
N ASN A 364 14.40 -31.01 19.91
CA ASN A 364 15.52 -30.68 20.72
C ASN A 364 16.80 -31.08 19.97
N GLY A 365 17.86 -30.26 20.03
CA GLY A 365 19.13 -30.60 19.43
C GLY A 365 19.20 -30.77 17.91
N GLY A 366 18.20 -30.17 17.17
CA GLY A 366 18.16 -30.22 15.70
C GLY A 366 17.28 -31.31 15.10
N VAL A 367 16.73 -32.22 15.92
CA VAL A 367 15.73 -33.20 15.49
C VAL A 367 14.35 -32.68 15.81
N PHE A 368 13.48 -32.57 14.80
CA PHE A 368 12.09 -32.10 14.91
C PHE A 368 11.16 -33.24 14.59
N ILE A 369 10.12 -33.40 15.41
CA ILE A 369 9.13 -34.45 15.27
C ILE A 369 7.76 -33.78 15.16
N ALA A 370 7.06 -34.01 14.04
CA ALA A 370 5.66 -33.67 13.88
C ALA A 370 4.80 -34.82 14.44
N GLN A 371 3.74 -34.49 15.18
CA GLN A 371 2.77 -35.46 15.66
C GLN A 371 1.64 -35.61 14.64
N PRO A 372 0.86 -36.71 14.67
CA PRO A 372 -0.39 -36.78 13.92
C PRO A 372 -1.31 -35.59 14.28
N GLY A 373 -1.78 -34.85 13.27
CA GLY A 373 -2.52 -33.60 13.45
C GLY A 373 -1.69 -32.32 13.42
N ASP A 374 -0.35 -32.42 13.44
CA ASP A 374 0.54 -31.27 13.26
C ASP A 374 0.77 -30.91 11.77
N ILE A 375 0.21 -31.68 10.85
CA ILE A 375 0.27 -31.44 9.41
C ILE A 375 -1.10 -30.99 8.94
N SER A 376 -1.15 -29.79 8.36
CA SER A 376 -2.32 -29.23 7.69
C SER A 376 -2.09 -29.25 6.18
N ALA A 377 -3.04 -29.78 5.43
CA ALA A 377 -3.04 -29.77 3.99
C ALA A 377 -4.40 -29.33 3.48
N THR A 378 -4.48 -28.12 2.99
CA THR A 378 -5.76 -27.48 2.62
C THR A 378 -5.67 -26.91 1.21
N GLN A 379 -6.64 -27.25 0.36
CA GLN A 379 -6.88 -26.58 -0.91
C GLN A 379 -8.17 -25.77 -0.82
N VAL A 380 -8.09 -24.49 -1.21
CA VAL A 380 -9.25 -23.59 -1.31
C VAL A 380 -9.38 -23.11 -2.73
N GLN A 381 -10.58 -23.18 -3.30
CA GLN A 381 -10.87 -22.69 -4.64
C GLN A 381 -12.10 -21.79 -4.60
N GLU A 382 -12.09 -20.73 -5.41
CA GLU A 382 -13.23 -19.86 -5.63
C GLU A 382 -13.50 -19.69 -7.12
N ALA A 383 -14.76 -19.94 -7.52
CA ALA A 383 -15.28 -19.55 -8.81
C ALA A 383 -16.26 -18.38 -8.62
N ARG A 384 -15.86 -17.18 -9.08
CA ARG A 384 -16.65 -15.96 -8.96
C ARG A 384 -17.09 -15.46 -10.33
N ARG A 385 -18.35 -15.04 -10.39
CA ARG A 385 -18.97 -14.43 -11.57
C ARG A 385 -19.60 -13.11 -11.17
N GLU A 386 -19.39 -12.07 -11.96
CA GLU A 386 -20.04 -10.78 -11.78
C GLU A 386 -20.72 -10.36 -13.07
N ALA A 387 -21.87 -9.71 -12.95
CA ALA A 387 -22.52 -8.96 -14.01
C ALA A 387 -22.90 -7.58 -13.48
N PHE A 388 -22.67 -6.54 -14.29
CA PHE A 388 -22.93 -5.18 -13.83
C PHE A 388 -23.51 -4.29 -14.93
N VAL A 389 -24.23 -3.26 -14.49
CA VAL A 389 -24.63 -2.10 -15.26
C VAL A 389 -24.33 -0.84 -14.48
N SER A 390 -23.74 0.13 -15.17
CA SER A 390 -23.44 1.46 -14.62
C SER A 390 -23.93 2.54 -15.57
N ASP A 391 -24.50 3.61 -15.02
CA ASP A 391 -24.85 4.83 -15.75
C ASP A 391 -24.26 6.06 -15.04
N SER A 392 -23.54 6.86 -15.79
CA SER A 392 -23.10 8.19 -15.36
C SER A 392 -23.94 9.25 -16.07
N TRP A 393 -24.88 9.82 -15.35
CA TRP A 393 -25.85 10.79 -15.85
C TRP A 393 -25.43 12.22 -15.52
N THR A 394 -25.10 13.01 -16.53
CA THR A 394 -24.86 14.45 -16.42
C THR A 394 -26.21 15.19 -16.40
N ILE A 395 -26.80 15.35 -15.21
CA ILE A 395 -28.10 15.99 -15.00
C ILE A 395 -28.04 17.46 -15.42
N SER A 396 -26.94 18.13 -15.08
CA SER A 396 -26.66 19.52 -15.46
C SER A 396 -25.14 19.73 -15.56
N PRO A 397 -24.68 20.88 -16.07
CA PRO A 397 -23.22 21.17 -16.08
C PRO A 397 -22.57 21.14 -14.70
N THR A 398 -23.37 21.25 -13.63
CA THR A 398 -22.89 21.29 -12.26
C THR A 398 -23.20 20.03 -11.45
N LEU A 399 -24.07 19.13 -11.94
CA LEU A 399 -24.51 17.95 -11.20
C LEU A 399 -24.40 16.69 -12.04
N THR A 400 -23.67 15.71 -11.52
CA THR A 400 -23.57 14.36 -12.08
C THR A 400 -24.04 13.34 -11.06
N LEU A 401 -24.83 12.38 -11.51
CA LEU A 401 -25.23 11.20 -10.74
C LEU A 401 -24.65 9.95 -11.41
N GLU A 402 -24.04 9.09 -10.64
CA GLU A 402 -23.54 7.79 -11.09
C GLU A 402 -24.26 6.69 -10.29
N ALA A 403 -24.88 5.76 -10.99
CA ALA A 403 -25.54 4.60 -10.41
C ALA A 403 -24.93 3.33 -10.99
N THR A 404 -24.55 2.39 -10.12
CA THR A 404 -24.03 1.08 -10.52
C THR A 404 -24.79 0.01 -9.76
N LEU A 405 -25.17 -1.06 -10.45
CA LEU A 405 -25.67 -2.28 -9.85
C LEU A 405 -24.80 -3.45 -10.33
N THR A 406 -24.19 -4.14 -9.40
CA THR A 406 -23.42 -5.37 -9.65
C THR A 406 -24.08 -6.54 -8.93
N GLY A 407 -24.26 -7.66 -9.60
CA GLY A 407 -24.58 -8.95 -9.01
C GLY A 407 -23.32 -9.80 -8.99
N GLU A 408 -22.97 -10.32 -7.82
CA GLU A 408 -21.85 -11.25 -7.63
C GLU A 408 -22.34 -12.61 -7.19
N TRP A 409 -21.92 -13.65 -7.88
CA TRP A 409 -22.11 -15.07 -7.53
C TRP A 409 -20.74 -15.69 -7.28
N SER A 410 -20.52 -16.19 -6.06
CA SER A 410 -19.27 -16.84 -5.67
C SER A 410 -19.56 -18.24 -5.13
N THR A 411 -18.75 -19.21 -5.53
CA THR A 411 -18.72 -20.55 -4.94
C THR A 411 -17.32 -20.79 -4.42
N ILE A 412 -17.19 -21.03 -3.12
CA ILE A 412 -15.93 -21.36 -2.45
C ILE A 412 -15.99 -22.81 -2.04
N SER A 413 -14.99 -23.60 -2.44
CA SER A 413 -14.81 -25.00 -2.06
C SER A 413 -13.48 -25.19 -1.35
N GLN A 414 -13.50 -25.97 -0.28
CA GLN A 414 -12.34 -26.40 0.48
C GLN A 414 -12.25 -27.91 0.44
N SER A 415 -11.04 -28.45 0.33
CA SER A 415 -10.71 -29.86 0.45
C SER A 415 -9.41 -30.06 1.24
N GLY A 416 -9.08 -31.29 1.60
CA GLY A 416 -7.97 -31.62 2.49
C GLY A 416 -8.44 -31.81 3.92
N ASP A 417 -7.92 -31.01 4.87
CA ASP A 417 -8.23 -31.13 6.31
C ASP A 417 -9.73 -30.98 6.60
N ALA A 418 -10.44 -30.19 5.82
CA ALA A 418 -11.90 -30.06 5.83
C ALA A 418 -12.42 -30.10 4.39
N ALA A 419 -13.62 -30.68 4.23
CA ALA A 419 -14.32 -30.67 2.94
C ALA A 419 -15.61 -29.87 3.08
N LYS A 420 -15.68 -28.71 2.40
CA LYS A 420 -16.81 -27.80 2.46
C LYS A 420 -16.98 -27.05 1.15
N GLU A 421 -18.22 -26.92 0.70
CA GLU A 421 -18.58 -26.04 -0.42
C GLU A 421 -19.68 -25.08 0.02
N ARG A 422 -19.55 -23.81 -0.38
CA ARG A 422 -20.50 -22.76 -0.08
C ARG A 422 -20.67 -21.83 -1.27
N SER A 423 -21.92 -21.48 -1.54
CA SER A 423 -22.28 -20.54 -2.59
C SER A 423 -22.96 -19.32 -2.02
N PHE A 424 -22.63 -18.16 -2.58
CA PHE A 424 -23.11 -16.86 -2.15
C PHE A 424 -23.64 -16.07 -3.35
N PHE A 425 -24.62 -15.20 -3.07
CA PHE A 425 -25.08 -14.18 -4.00
C PHE A 425 -25.15 -12.83 -3.29
N TYR A 426 -24.51 -11.82 -3.86
CA TYR A 426 -24.47 -10.48 -3.32
C TYR A 426 -24.84 -9.43 -4.35
N PRO A 427 -25.97 -8.71 -4.20
CA PRO A 427 -26.21 -7.48 -4.93
C PRO A 427 -25.36 -6.35 -4.31
N LYS A 428 -24.59 -5.65 -5.15
CA LYS A 428 -23.70 -4.53 -4.76
C LYS A 428 -24.16 -3.24 -5.47
N PRO A 429 -25.20 -2.56 -4.96
CA PRO A 429 -25.62 -1.25 -5.47
C PRO A 429 -24.63 -0.17 -5.03
N ARG A 430 -24.36 0.80 -5.91
CA ARG A 430 -23.65 2.03 -5.62
C ARG A 430 -24.36 3.21 -6.24
N LEU A 431 -24.50 4.28 -5.48
CA LEU A 431 -25.02 5.56 -5.92
C LEU A 431 -24.08 6.66 -5.49
N LYS A 432 -23.66 7.52 -6.43
CA LYS A 432 -22.74 8.62 -6.18
C LYS A 432 -23.23 9.88 -6.87
N ALA A 433 -23.20 10.99 -6.14
CA ALA A 433 -23.51 12.31 -6.66
C ALA A 433 -22.28 13.23 -6.56
N VAL A 434 -22.02 13.99 -7.60
CA VAL A 434 -20.97 15.02 -7.63
C VAL A 434 -21.61 16.34 -8.03
N TRP A 435 -21.53 17.34 -7.15
CA TRP A 435 -22.10 18.65 -7.33
C TRP A 435 -21.05 19.77 -7.27
N LYS A 436 -21.00 20.60 -8.31
CA LYS A 436 -20.06 21.72 -8.48
C LYS A 436 -20.84 23.02 -8.60
N PRO A 437 -21.38 23.59 -7.51
CA PRO A 437 -22.26 24.76 -7.56
C PRO A 437 -21.57 26.01 -8.09
N ARG A 438 -20.27 26.12 -7.90
CA ARG A 438 -19.43 27.24 -8.35
C ARG A 438 -17.99 26.81 -8.52
N ASP A 439 -17.19 27.60 -9.24
CA ASP A 439 -15.78 27.26 -9.43
C ASP A 439 -15.02 27.10 -8.10
N GLY A 440 -14.12 26.13 -8.08
CA GLY A 440 -13.32 25.78 -6.95
C GLY A 440 -14.05 25.05 -5.81
N TRP A 441 -15.35 24.71 -5.93
CA TRP A 441 -16.08 23.91 -4.96
C TRP A 441 -16.64 22.64 -5.59
N THR A 442 -16.38 21.50 -4.96
CA THR A 442 -16.97 20.21 -5.35
C THR A 442 -17.47 19.50 -4.10
N TYR A 443 -18.74 19.11 -4.12
CA TYR A 443 -19.37 18.29 -3.09
C TYR A 443 -19.60 16.89 -3.64
N ARG A 444 -19.45 15.88 -2.80
CA ARG A 444 -19.61 14.46 -3.15
C ARG A 444 -20.45 13.77 -2.10
N GLY A 445 -21.36 12.92 -2.55
CA GLY A 445 -22.09 12.00 -1.70
C GLY A 445 -22.08 10.62 -2.33
N GLU A 446 -21.87 9.57 -1.53
CA GLU A 446 -21.81 8.20 -2.01
C GLU A 446 -22.46 7.25 -1.00
N ILE A 447 -23.24 6.31 -1.50
CA ILE A 447 -23.77 5.17 -0.77
C ILE A 447 -23.41 3.93 -1.58
N GLU A 448 -22.74 2.98 -0.95
CA GLU A 448 -22.28 1.77 -1.63
C GLU A 448 -22.42 0.56 -0.70
N ARG A 449 -22.92 -0.54 -1.23
CA ARG A 449 -22.77 -1.84 -0.60
C ARG A 449 -21.61 -2.56 -1.24
N ASP A 450 -20.58 -2.81 -0.44
CA ASP A 450 -19.41 -3.58 -0.82
C ASP A 450 -19.36 -4.92 -0.09
N VAL A 451 -18.67 -5.90 -0.68
CA VAL A 451 -18.48 -7.24 -0.13
C VAL A 451 -17.00 -7.57 -0.13
N GLY A 452 -16.47 -7.79 1.06
CA GLY A 452 -15.07 -8.18 1.25
C GLY A 452 -14.77 -9.55 0.66
N GLN A 453 -13.51 -9.80 0.36
CA GLN A 453 -13.04 -11.11 -0.07
C GLN A 453 -12.42 -11.85 1.10
N LEU A 454 -12.74 -13.14 1.23
CA LEU A 454 -12.14 -14.00 2.25
C LEU A 454 -10.66 -14.25 1.93
N ASP A 455 -9.80 -14.11 2.93
CA ASP A 455 -8.44 -14.60 2.83
C ASP A 455 -8.45 -16.13 2.85
N PHE A 456 -7.89 -16.77 1.83
CA PHE A 456 -7.84 -18.24 1.76
C PHE A 456 -6.95 -18.84 2.83
N GLY A 457 -5.95 -18.11 3.34
CA GLY A 457 -5.13 -18.53 4.47
C GLY A 457 -5.93 -18.74 5.76
N ALA A 458 -7.10 -18.09 5.89
CA ALA A 458 -7.98 -18.26 7.05
C ALA A 458 -8.71 -19.62 7.09
N PHE A 459 -8.67 -20.37 6.00
CA PHE A 459 -9.20 -21.74 5.92
C PHE A 459 -8.19 -22.80 6.33
N ALA A 460 -6.92 -22.45 6.48
CA ALA A 460 -5.82 -23.34 6.84
C ALA A 460 -5.32 -23.05 8.26
N ASP A 461 -4.73 -24.06 8.90
CA ASP A 461 -4.08 -23.90 10.20
C ASP A 461 -2.81 -23.06 10.06
N SER A 462 -2.55 -22.22 11.04
CA SER A 462 -1.36 -21.36 11.06
C SER A 462 -0.74 -21.27 12.45
N ALA A 463 0.56 -21.00 12.53
CA ALA A 463 1.26 -20.87 13.79
C ALA A 463 2.27 -19.72 13.78
N SER A 464 2.25 -18.89 14.84
CA SER A 464 3.29 -17.92 15.17
C SER A 464 4.15 -18.49 16.29
N VAL A 465 5.19 -19.24 15.94
CA VAL A 465 6.03 -19.95 16.91
C VAL A 465 6.73 -18.99 17.86
N GLY A 466 7.13 -17.81 17.36
CA GLY A 466 7.77 -16.74 18.15
C GLY A 466 6.87 -16.12 19.22
N ASP A 467 5.56 -16.19 19.03
CA ASP A 467 4.56 -15.72 20.00
C ASP A 467 3.87 -16.89 20.75
N GLY A 468 4.13 -18.12 20.34
CA GLY A 468 3.49 -19.33 20.90
C GLY A 468 2.01 -19.43 20.56
N ASN A 469 1.55 -18.80 19.47
CA ASN A 469 0.16 -18.75 19.06
C ASN A 469 -0.11 -19.70 17.89
N GLN A 470 -1.28 -20.33 17.92
CA GLN A 470 -1.82 -21.15 16.84
C GLN A 470 -3.23 -20.68 16.50
N ASN A 471 -3.59 -20.76 15.24
CA ASN A 471 -4.94 -20.52 14.75
C ASN A 471 -5.38 -21.72 13.92
N SER A 472 -6.62 -22.16 14.15
CA SER A 472 -7.24 -23.19 13.32
C SER A 472 -7.87 -22.57 12.08
N GLY A 473 -7.88 -23.29 10.97
CA GLY A 473 -8.67 -22.94 9.80
C GLY A 473 -10.16 -22.97 10.08
N ASN A 474 -10.94 -22.10 9.42
CA ASN A 474 -12.39 -22.06 9.59
C ASN A 474 -13.12 -22.16 8.24
N PRO A 475 -13.72 -23.32 7.92
CA PRO A 475 -14.50 -23.51 6.69
C PRO A 475 -15.85 -22.79 6.68
N GLU A 476 -16.30 -22.21 7.81
CA GLU A 476 -17.60 -21.56 7.95
C GLU A 476 -17.56 -20.05 7.70
N LEU A 477 -16.43 -19.50 7.29
CA LEU A 477 -16.26 -18.07 7.07
C LEU A 477 -17.20 -17.55 5.97
N ARG A 478 -17.74 -16.34 6.19
CA ARG A 478 -18.52 -15.57 5.23
C ARG A 478 -17.82 -14.27 4.89
N PRO A 479 -17.92 -13.81 3.65
CA PRO A 479 -17.47 -12.46 3.28
C PRO A 479 -18.12 -11.37 4.13
N GLU A 480 -17.32 -10.41 4.60
CA GLU A 480 -17.85 -9.19 5.23
C GLU A 480 -18.68 -8.40 4.23
N GLN A 481 -19.77 -7.78 4.69
CA GLN A 481 -20.61 -6.92 3.87
C GLN A 481 -20.65 -5.53 4.50
N ASN A 482 -20.22 -4.54 3.74
CA ASN A 482 -20.09 -3.16 4.21
C ASN A 482 -21.10 -2.26 3.49
N LEU A 483 -21.97 -1.58 4.23
CA LEU A 483 -22.78 -0.49 3.72
C LEU A 483 -22.11 0.83 4.08
N ASN A 484 -21.52 1.46 3.08
CA ASN A 484 -20.70 2.64 3.19
C ASN A 484 -21.48 3.91 2.87
N TYR A 485 -21.35 4.95 3.70
CA TYR A 485 -21.86 6.29 3.48
C TYR A 485 -20.68 7.26 3.51
N VAL A 486 -20.48 8.01 2.43
CA VAL A 486 -19.39 8.98 2.32
C VAL A 486 -19.94 10.34 1.91
N LEU A 487 -19.55 11.38 2.64
CA LEU A 487 -19.75 12.77 2.25
C LEU A 487 -18.40 13.46 2.16
N GLY A 488 -18.20 14.22 1.09
CA GLY A 488 -16.93 14.90 0.85
C GLY A 488 -17.10 16.29 0.28
N VAL A 489 -16.14 17.16 0.58
CA VAL A 489 -16.02 18.50 0.01
C VAL A 489 -14.59 18.75 -0.43
N GLU A 490 -14.42 19.32 -1.61
CA GLU A 490 -13.16 19.85 -2.10
C GLU A 490 -13.28 21.33 -2.33
N ARG A 491 -12.28 22.09 -1.85
CA ARG A 491 -12.12 23.51 -2.11
C ARG A 491 -10.77 23.76 -2.76
N ARG A 492 -10.79 24.40 -3.94
CA ARG A 492 -9.59 24.87 -4.64
C ARG A 492 -9.54 26.39 -4.63
N TRP A 493 -8.35 26.95 -4.46
CA TRP A 493 -8.15 28.40 -4.49
C TRP A 493 -6.75 28.77 -5.01
N GLY A 494 -6.63 30.00 -5.53
CA GLY A 494 -5.37 30.48 -6.07
C GLY A 494 -4.82 29.60 -7.17
N LYS A 495 -3.51 29.45 -7.20
CA LYS A 495 -2.80 28.67 -8.25
C LYS A 495 -2.73 27.18 -7.95
N ARG A 496 -2.58 26.78 -6.69
CA ARG A 496 -2.31 25.39 -6.30
C ARG A 496 -3.00 24.96 -5.00
N GLY A 497 -3.69 25.89 -4.32
CA GLY A 497 -4.32 25.58 -3.04
C GLY A 497 -5.47 24.59 -3.20
N VAL A 498 -5.48 23.54 -2.38
CA VAL A 498 -6.54 22.51 -2.34
C VAL A 498 -6.78 22.07 -0.91
N LEU A 499 -8.04 21.99 -0.52
CA LEU A 499 -8.50 21.33 0.71
C LEU A 499 -9.50 20.26 0.31
N ASN A 500 -9.28 19.03 0.73
CA ASN A 500 -10.24 17.94 0.70
C ASN A 500 -10.64 17.58 2.12
N ALA A 501 -11.95 17.43 2.35
CA ALA A 501 -12.47 16.90 3.60
C ALA A 501 -13.56 15.88 3.30
N SER A 502 -13.56 14.77 4.04
CA SER A 502 -14.61 13.76 3.92
C SER A 502 -14.92 13.13 5.27
N VAL A 503 -16.16 12.73 5.45
CA VAL A 503 -16.64 11.90 6.55
C VAL A 503 -17.16 10.60 5.99
N ARG A 504 -16.94 9.51 6.73
CA ARG A 504 -17.36 8.15 6.36
C ARG A 504 -18.02 7.47 7.54
N TYR A 505 -19.09 6.74 7.27
CA TYR A 505 -19.76 5.83 8.19
C TYR A 505 -19.98 4.50 7.50
N GLU A 506 -19.65 3.40 8.17
CA GLU A 506 -19.73 2.04 7.65
C GLU A 506 -20.56 1.18 8.61
N GLN A 507 -21.57 0.51 8.09
CA GLN A 507 -22.30 -0.57 8.77
C GLN A 507 -21.76 -1.90 8.22
N ILE A 508 -21.27 -2.76 9.10
CA ILE A 508 -20.58 -3.99 8.71
C ILE A 508 -21.38 -5.18 9.23
N THR A 509 -21.68 -6.11 8.34
CA THR A 509 -22.27 -7.40 8.67
C THR A 509 -21.23 -8.51 8.43
N ASP A 510 -21.25 -9.55 9.26
CA ASP A 510 -20.28 -10.66 9.19
C ASP A 510 -18.81 -10.19 9.37
N LYS A 511 -18.53 -9.22 10.28
CA LYS A 511 -17.18 -8.72 10.56
C LYS A 511 -16.26 -9.86 10.97
N LEU A 512 -15.07 -9.94 10.33
CA LEU A 512 -14.06 -10.97 10.62
C LEU A 512 -13.17 -10.56 11.81
N GLU A 513 -13.13 -11.43 12.83
CA GLU A 513 -12.30 -11.27 14.04
C GLU A 513 -11.86 -12.64 14.58
N LEU A 514 -10.79 -12.66 15.38
CA LEU A 514 -10.38 -13.89 16.07
C LEU A 514 -11.35 -14.23 17.20
N VAL A 515 -11.89 -15.43 17.13
CA VAL A 515 -12.91 -15.95 18.07
C VAL A 515 -12.45 -17.28 18.69
N PRO A 516 -12.94 -17.64 19.87
CA PRO A 516 -12.69 -18.98 20.43
C PRO A 516 -13.43 -20.04 19.61
N THR A 517 -12.81 -21.19 19.40
CA THR A 517 -13.44 -22.37 18.81
C THR A 517 -14.04 -23.27 19.89
N ILE A 518 -14.99 -24.16 19.50
CA ILE A 518 -15.64 -25.11 20.42
C ILE A 518 -14.63 -26.01 21.13
N GLY A 519 -13.48 -26.30 20.53
CA GLY A 519 -12.40 -27.12 21.11
C GLY A 519 -11.42 -26.36 22.01
N GLY A 520 -11.64 -25.06 22.27
CA GLY A 520 -10.75 -24.23 23.09
C GLY A 520 -9.58 -23.61 22.30
N GLY A 521 -9.57 -23.76 20.97
CA GLY A 521 -8.63 -23.09 20.05
C GLY A 521 -9.07 -21.68 19.68
N VAL A 522 -8.36 -21.09 18.73
CA VAL A 522 -8.63 -19.76 18.16
C VAL A 522 -8.71 -19.86 16.65
N ALA A 523 -9.73 -19.28 16.04
CA ALA A 523 -9.88 -19.18 14.60
C ALA A 523 -10.43 -17.81 14.21
N LEU A 524 -10.26 -17.43 12.95
CA LEU A 524 -11.03 -16.31 12.40
C LEU A 524 -12.52 -16.71 12.34
N GLY A 525 -13.42 -15.81 12.70
CA GLY A 525 -14.87 -16.04 12.69
C GLY A 525 -15.63 -14.76 12.36
N ASN A 526 -16.93 -14.89 12.08
CA ASN A 526 -17.80 -13.78 11.74
C ASN A 526 -18.52 -13.23 12.98
N ILE A 527 -18.45 -11.92 13.20
CA ILE A 527 -19.24 -11.16 14.16
C ILE A 527 -20.45 -10.58 13.42
N PRO A 528 -21.69 -10.78 13.90
CA PRO A 528 -22.88 -10.41 13.12
C PRO A 528 -22.94 -8.96 12.70
N GLU A 529 -22.63 -8.03 13.61
CA GLU A 529 -22.76 -6.59 13.39
C GLU A 529 -21.56 -5.82 13.96
N ALA A 530 -21.14 -4.81 13.23
CA ALA A 530 -20.08 -3.89 13.63
C ALA A 530 -20.26 -2.55 12.93
N THR A 531 -19.66 -1.49 13.47
CA THR A 531 -19.69 -0.14 12.87
C THR A 531 -18.31 0.48 12.85
N LYS A 532 -18.09 1.36 11.88
CA LYS A 532 -16.86 2.13 11.79
C LYS A 532 -17.18 3.51 11.22
N TRP A 533 -16.53 4.53 11.74
CA TRP A 533 -16.69 5.91 11.26
C TRP A 533 -15.38 6.67 11.32
N GLY A 534 -15.32 7.76 10.60
CA GLY A 534 -14.14 8.60 10.60
C GLY A 534 -14.21 9.76 9.63
N TYR A 535 -13.13 10.52 9.62
CA TYR A 535 -12.96 11.60 8.67
C TYR A 535 -11.53 11.65 8.12
N ASN A 536 -11.39 12.17 6.90
CA ASN A 536 -10.12 12.44 6.26
C ASN A 536 -10.06 13.92 5.89
N LEU A 537 -8.91 14.53 6.11
CA LEU A 537 -8.57 15.88 5.68
C LEU A 537 -7.29 15.80 4.88
N SER A 538 -7.20 16.46 3.73
CA SER A 538 -5.93 16.70 3.02
C SER A 538 -5.85 18.14 2.55
N LEU A 539 -4.65 18.72 2.65
CA LEU A 539 -4.38 20.13 2.39
C LEU A 539 -3.12 20.26 1.54
N THR A 540 -3.20 21.00 0.43
CA THR A 540 -2.05 21.57 -0.26
C THR A 540 -2.14 23.09 -0.14
N LEU A 541 -1.18 23.70 0.56
CA LEU A 541 -1.13 25.11 0.88
C LEU A 541 0.12 25.75 0.28
N PRO A 542 0.05 26.39 -0.90
CA PRO A 542 1.13 27.19 -1.41
C PRO A 542 1.30 28.48 -0.58
N LEU A 543 2.50 28.74 -0.16
CA LEU A 543 2.88 29.89 0.67
C LEU A 543 3.75 30.90 -0.10
N ASP A 544 3.50 31.03 -1.41
CA ASP A 544 4.24 31.93 -2.32
C ASP A 544 4.22 33.40 -1.84
N ASN A 545 3.19 33.80 -1.10
CA ASN A 545 3.10 35.14 -0.52
C ASN A 545 4.11 35.38 0.61
N LEU A 546 4.54 34.32 1.30
CA LEU A 546 5.54 34.35 2.35
C LEU A 546 6.94 34.16 1.76
N LEU A 547 7.09 33.12 0.95
CA LEU A 547 8.33 32.74 0.30
C LEU A 547 8.01 32.04 -1.02
N GLN A 548 8.43 32.60 -2.15
CA GLN A 548 8.14 32.07 -3.47
C GLN A 548 8.68 30.63 -3.61
N GLY A 549 7.83 29.68 -3.94
CA GLY A 549 8.16 28.26 -4.07
C GLY A 549 8.03 27.46 -2.77
N LEU A 550 7.56 28.08 -1.68
CA LEU A 550 7.25 27.38 -0.44
C LEU A 550 5.84 26.77 -0.53
N GLU A 551 5.73 25.49 -0.17
CA GLU A 551 4.48 24.76 -0.12
C GLU A 551 4.44 23.84 1.08
N VAL A 552 3.28 23.72 1.70
CA VAL A 552 2.99 22.76 2.78
C VAL A 552 1.89 21.84 2.30
N GLU A 553 2.12 20.55 2.42
CA GLU A 553 1.13 19.50 2.19
C GLU A 553 0.91 18.72 3.48
N GLY A 554 -0.31 18.27 3.71
CA GLY A 554 -0.59 17.45 4.87
C GLY A 554 -1.87 16.68 4.74
N SER A 555 -1.95 15.54 5.42
CA SER A 555 -3.18 14.81 5.58
C SER A 555 -3.37 14.35 7.02
N TYR A 556 -4.62 14.30 7.41
CA TYR A 556 -5.03 13.78 8.69
C TYR A 556 -6.24 12.85 8.50
N ARG A 557 -6.15 11.65 9.07
CA ARG A 557 -7.22 10.67 9.09
C ARG A 557 -7.47 10.23 10.52
N TRP A 558 -8.72 10.33 10.93
CA TRP A 558 -9.17 9.76 12.18
C TRP A 558 -10.26 8.71 11.90
N ARG A 559 -10.20 7.59 12.64
CA ARG A 559 -11.17 6.51 12.55
C ARG A 559 -11.44 5.94 13.94
N ASP A 560 -12.67 5.51 14.14
CA ASP A 560 -13.08 4.71 15.27
C ASP A 560 -14.00 3.59 14.82
N SER A 561 -14.16 2.56 15.65
CA SER A 561 -14.93 1.37 15.31
C SER A 561 -15.46 0.71 16.56
N GLU A 562 -16.61 0.03 16.43
CA GLU A 562 -17.27 -0.68 17.51
C GLU A 562 -17.81 -2.02 17.05
N LEU A 563 -17.61 -3.03 17.89
CA LEU A 563 -18.26 -4.33 17.82
C LEU A 563 -18.51 -4.87 19.23
N ASN A 564 -19.46 -5.77 19.37
CA ASN A 564 -19.62 -6.56 20.58
C ASN A 564 -18.62 -7.72 20.56
N ASP A 565 -17.71 -7.75 21.53
CA ASP A 565 -16.73 -8.82 21.66
C ASP A 565 -17.44 -10.16 21.96
N PRO A 566 -17.27 -11.19 21.09
CA PRO A 566 -18.02 -12.44 21.23
C PRO A 566 -17.65 -13.27 22.47
N LEU A 567 -16.55 -12.90 23.13
CA LEU A 567 -16.07 -13.58 24.33
C LEU A 567 -16.48 -12.89 25.62
N THR A 568 -16.36 -11.54 25.67
CA THR A 568 -16.56 -10.75 26.89
C THR A 568 -17.89 -10.01 26.93
N ASP A 569 -18.64 -10.02 25.83
CA ASP A 569 -19.90 -9.29 25.63
C ASP A 569 -19.79 -7.78 25.90
N SER A 570 -18.56 -7.24 25.74
CA SER A 570 -18.27 -5.81 25.91
C SER A 570 -18.04 -5.14 24.56
N VAL A 571 -18.40 -3.86 24.46
CA VAL A 571 -18.09 -3.07 23.26
C VAL A 571 -16.60 -2.75 23.20
N ARG A 572 -15.97 -2.97 22.05
CA ARG A 572 -14.58 -2.64 21.80
C ARG A 572 -14.31 -2.24 20.34
N PRO A 573 -13.18 -1.57 20.05
CA PRO A 573 -12.75 -1.38 18.69
C PRO A 573 -12.34 -2.68 18.00
N PHE A 574 -12.25 -2.65 16.65
CA PHE A 574 -11.73 -3.77 15.85
C PHE A 574 -10.26 -4.02 16.17
N SER A 575 -9.82 -5.26 15.96
CA SER A 575 -8.39 -5.56 15.89
C SER A 575 -7.76 -4.79 14.71
N GLY A 576 -6.53 -4.27 14.88
CA GLY A 576 -5.80 -3.54 13.86
C GLY A 576 -6.35 -2.14 13.54
N ASN A 577 -7.32 -1.62 14.30
CA ASN A 577 -7.86 -0.27 14.06
C ASN A 577 -6.86 0.81 14.48
N ASN A 578 -6.11 1.35 13.50
CA ASN A 578 -5.28 2.54 13.71
C ASN A 578 -6.16 3.80 13.65
N GLY A 579 -6.54 4.32 14.82
CA GLY A 579 -7.48 5.43 14.96
C GLY A 579 -6.99 6.75 14.35
N ASN A 580 -5.69 7.03 14.37
CA ASN A 580 -5.14 8.32 13.96
C ASN A 580 -3.95 8.16 13.02
N GLN A 581 -4.00 8.80 11.87
CA GLN A 581 -2.87 8.93 10.96
C GLN A 581 -2.71 10.41 10.58
N PHE A 582 -1.48 10.89 10.65
CA PHE A 582 -1.11 12.25 10.28
C PHE A 582 0.18 12.20 9.49
N ASN A 583 0.23 12.93 8.39
CA ASN A 583 1.47 13.25 7.70
C ASN A 583 1.49 14.73 7.32
N ALA A 584 2.67 15.31 7.25
CA ALA A 584 2.90 16.64 6.74
C ALA A 584 4.25 16.72 6.04
N ASN A 585 4.28 17.46 4.95
CA ASN A 585 5.46 17.74 4.16
C ASN A 585 5.59 19.26 4.00
N ILE A 586 6.79 19.77 4.13
CA ILE A 586 7.15 21.13 3.76
C ILE A 586 8.19 21.07 2.66
N ARG A 587 8.00 21.83 1.60
CA ARG A 587 8.87 21.86 0.44
C ARG A 587 9.16 23.29 0.04
N TYR A 588 10.42 23.57 -0.23
CA TYR A 588 10.88 24.83 -0.76
C TYR A 588 11.62 24.64 -2.08
N ASP A 589 10.96 24.99 -3.16
CA ASP A 589 11.49 24.93 -4.52
C ASP A 589 12.21 26.23 -4.89
N MET A 590 13.46 26.15 -5.31
CA MET A 590 14.31 27.25 -5.79
C MET A 590 14.71 27.03 -7.25
N PRO A 591 13.82 27.24 -8.22
CA PRO A 591 14.06 26.88 -9.63
C PRO A 591 15.30 27.56 -10.23
N ALA A 592 15.56 28.82 -9.87
CA ALA A 592 16.74 29.57 -10.35
C ALA A 592 18.08 28.94 -9.91
N ARG A 593 18.06 28.22 -8.76
CA ARG A 593 19.25 27.51 -8.24
C ARG A 593 19.23 26.02 -8.59
N LYS A 594 18.16 25.57 -9.25
CA LYS A 594 17.89 24.12 -9.49
C LYS A 594 18.00 23.29 -8.22
N LEU A 595 17.50 23.83 -7.11
CA LEU A 595 17.60 23.27 -5.77
C LEU A 595 16.21 23.17 -5.16
N ARG A 596 16.00 22.12 -4.42
CA ARG A 596 14.82 21.88 -3.58
C ARG A 596 15.25 21.44 -2.20
N LEU A 597 14.59 21.95 -1.20
CA LEU A 597 14.69 21.48 0.19
C LEU A 597 13.33 20.93 0.63
N GLY A 598 13.35 19.88 1.39
CA GLY A 598 12.13 19.31 1.95
C GLY A 598 12.35 18.72 3.32
N ALA A 599 11.25 18.67 4.08
CA ALA A 599 11.15 17.93 5.32
C ALA A 599 9.76 17.32 5.44
N TRP A 600 9.67 16.19 6.07
CA TRP A 600 8.42 15.49 6.28
C TRP A 600 8.33 14.91 7.67
N ILE A 601 7.11 14.71 8.14
CA ILE A 601 6.79 14.04 9.39
C ILE A 601 5.59 13.13 9.23
N TRP A 602 5.68 11.97 9.84
CA TRP A 602 4.66 10.94 9.92
C TRP A 602 4.35 10.64 11.37
N ARG A 603 3.09 10.72 11.76
CA ARG A 603 2.71 10.30 13.10
C ARG A 603 2.86 8.79 13.23
N GLY A 604 3.47 8.35 14.33
CA GLY A 604 3.55 6.94 14.70
C GLY A 604 2.15 6.31 14.86
N ASN A 605 2.12 5.02 14.64
CA ASN A 605 0.90 4.21 14.72
C ASN A 605 0.68 3.68 16.15
N HIS A 606 -0.59 3.48 16.49
CA HIS A 606 -0.99 2.75 17.70
C HIS A 606 -2.14 1.83 17.35
N ASN A 607 -1.90 0.51 17.42
CA ASN A 607 -2.87 -0.53 17.10
C ASN A 607 -3.11 -1.43 18.29
N ARG A 608 -4.31 -2.03 18.35
CA ARG A 608 -4.67 -3.08 19.30
C ARG A 608 -5.21 -4.28 18.55
N ASP A 609 -4.77 -5.46 18.96
CA ASP A 609 -5.26 -6.74 18.45
C ASP A 609 -5.79 -7.57 19.61
N TYR A 610 -6.90 -8.25 19.38
CA TYR A 610 -7.59 -9.03 20.38
C TYR A 610 -7.64 -10.51 19.97
N ARG A 611 -7.15 -11.36 20.85
CA ARG A 611 -7.36 -12.81 20.82
C ARG A 611 -8.18 -13.21 22.03
N PRO A 612 -8.78 -14.41 22.05
CA PRO A 612 -9.54 -14.86 23.22
C PRO A 612 -8.73 -14.81 24.54
N ASP A 613 -7.48 -15.18 24.54
CA ASP A 613 -6.58 -15.29 25.68
C ASP A 613 -5.54 -14.16 25.79
N GLN A 614 -5.51 -13.23 24.80
CA GLN A 614 -4.46 -12.20 24.71
C GLN A 614 -4.99 -10.88 24.18
N ARG A 615 -4.28 -9.79 24.54
CA ARG A 615 -4.37 -8.48 23.92
C ARG A 615 -2.98 -7.99 23.55
N PHE A 616 -2.81 -7.53 22.33
CA PHE A 616 -1.61 -6.88 21.84
C PHE A 616 -1.85 -5.39 21.65
N GLU A 617 -0.86 -4.58 22.03
CA GLU A 617 -0.80 -3.16 21.72
C GLU A 617 0.53 -2.86 21.06
N TRP A 618 0.48 -2.25 19.88
CA TRP A 618 1.64 -1.88 19.08
C TRP A 618 1.72 -0.37 18.97
N SER A 619 2.89 0.18 19.18
CA SER A 619 3.13 1.61 19.01
C SER A 619 4.44 1.85 18.29
N THR A 620 4.44 2.85 17.40
CA THR A 620 5.66 3.40 16.80
C THR A 620 5.73 4.87 17.13
N ILE A 621 6.93 5.42 17.29
CA ILE A 621 7.13 6.87 17.41
C ILE A 621 6.87 7.56 16.07
N ASN A 622 6.89 8.89 16.05
CA ASN A 622 6.80 9.65 14.81
C ASN A 622 8.05 9.41 13.96
N ASN A 623 7.83 9.21 12.65
CA ASN A 623 8.90 9.19 11.65
C ASN A 623 9.04 10.58 11.06
N TRP A 624 10.25 11.02 10.81
CA TRP A 624 10.52 12.29 10.17
C TRP A 624 11.79 12.25 9.36
N GLY A 625 11.90 13.13 8.39
CA GLY A 625 13.09 13.21 7.56
C GLY A 625 13.22 14.56 6.89
N MET A 626 14.37 14.78 6.30
CA MET A 626 14.66 15.96 5.49
C MET A 626 15.56 15.59 4.32
N PHE A 627 15.46 16.37 3.24
CA PHE A 627 16.27 16.14 2.05
C PHE A 627 16.65 17.44 1.35
N VAL A 628 17.70 17.34 0.57
CA VAL A 628 18.10 18.31 -0.45
C VAL A 628 18.18 17.62 -1.81
N GLU A 629 17.48 18.17 -2.79
CA GLU A 629 17.49 17.70 -4.18
C GLU A 629 18.13 18.76 -5.07
N THR A 630 18.98 18.35 -6.01
CA THR A 630 19.52 19.23 -7.03
C THR A 630 19.37 18.67 -8.44
N LYS A 631 19.11 19.58 -9.39
CA LYS A 631 19.07 19.34 -10.84
C LYS A 631 20.12 20.17 -11.58
N ALA A 632 21.17 20.62 -10.87
CA ALA A 632 22.24 21.41 -11.43
C ALA A 632 23.05 20.65 -12.48
N ILE A 633 23.20 19.34 -12.33
CA ILE A 633 23.86 18.46 -13.29
C ILE A 633 22.85 18.10 -14.38
N GLN A 634 23.19 18.43 -15.64
CA GLN A 634 22.27 18.23 -16.77
C GLN A 634 21.84 16.76 -16.90
N GLY A 635 20.55 16.53 -16.99
CA GLY A 635 19.95 15.20 -17.17
C GLY A 635 19.84 14.36 -15.90
N LEU A 636 20.37 14.85 -14.76
CA LEU A 636 20.30 14.13 -13.48
C LEU A 636 19.45 14.88 -12.46
N THR A 637 18.77 14.12 -11.63
CA THR A 637 18.21 14.55 -10.35
C THR A 637 18.97 13.82 -9.26
N ILE A 638 19.60 14.56 -8.35
CA ILE A 638 20.37 14.01 -7.22
C ILE A 638 19.71 14.48 -5.94
N GLU A 639 19.36 13.55 -5.08
CA GLU A 639 18.76 13.80 -3.78
C GLU A 639 19.57 13.13 -2.68
N LEU A 640 19.90 13.90 -1.65
CA LEU A 640 20.52 13.44 -0.42
C LEU A 640 19.54 13.71 0.73
N GLY A 641 19.24 12.70 1.51
CA GLY A 641 18.33 12.84 2.64
C GLY A 641 18.74 12.05 3.86
N VAL A 642 18.02 12.33 4.94
CA VAL A 642 18.10 11.60 6.21
C VAL A 642 16.69 11.28 6.68
N GLU A 643 16.54 10.10 7.25
CA GLU A 643 15.30 9.58 7.81
C GLU A 643 15.54 9.13 9.24
N ASN A 644 14.68 9.59 10.16
CA ASN A 644 14.77 9.24 11.57
C ASN A 644 16.22 9.30 12.10
N PRO A 645 16.95 10.42 11.97
CA PRO A 645 18.35 10.47 12.35
C PRO A 645 18.61 10.16 13.83
N ASP A 646 17.59 10.25 14.66
CA ASP A 646 17.53 9.85 16.07
C ASP A 646 17.05 8.40 16.29
N GLY A 647 16.86 7.65 15.19
CA GLY A 647 16.32 6.29 15.18
C GLY A 647 14.79 6.26 15.25
N ASN A 648 14.23 5.08 15.02
CA ASN A 648 12.80 4.83 15.15
C ASN A 648 12.55 3.75 16.21
N THR A 649 11.59 3.97 17.10
CA THR A 649 11.27 3.05 18.19
C THR A 649 9.90 2.41 18.00
N PHE A 650 9.88 1.08 18.12
CA PHE A 650 8.71 0.22 18.09
C PHE A 650 8.51 -0.40 19.46
N SER A 651 7.32 -0.26 20.03
CA SER A 651 6.96 -0.95 21.26
C SER A 651 5.79 -1.91 21.06
N ARG A 652 5.82 -3.01 21.80
CA ARG A 652 4.73 -3.97 21.87
C ARG A 652 4.45 -4.35 23.31
N VAL A 653 3.19 -4.25 23.71
CA VAL A 653 2.69 -4.78 24.97
C VAL A 653 1.76 -5.93 24.67
N ARG A 654 2.05 -7.11 25.19
CA ARG A 654 1.18 -8.28 25.15
C ARG A 654 0.71 -8.60 26.55
N THR A 655 -0.60 -8.63 26.73
CA THR A 655 -1.25 -9.02 27.99
C THR A 655 -1.87 -10.39 27.80
N ASP A 656 -1.40 -11.37 28.57
CA ASP A 656 -1.94 -12.74 28.58
C ASP A 656 -2.93 -12.89 29.73
N TYR A 657 -4.09 -13.54 29.47
CA TYR A 657 -5.15 -13.80 30.42
C TYR A 657 -5.30 -15.30 30.71
N ARG A 658 -5.84 -15.66 31.88
CA ARG A 658 -6.16 -17.06 32.22
C ARG A 658 -7.52 -17.18 32.88
N PRO A 659 -8.40 -18.11 32.40
CA PRO A 659 -8.19 -18.94 31.21
C PRO A 659 -8.29 -18.13 29.91
N ASP A 660 -9.02 -17.03 29.90
CA ASP A 660 -9.24 -16.12 28.77
C ASP A 660 -9.59 -14.71 29.26
N ARG A 661 -9.87 -13.78 28.33
CA ARG A 661 -10.20 -12.37 28.64
C ARG A 661 -11.51 -12.19 29.43
N ARG A 662 -12.44 -13.14 29.42
CA ARG A 662 -13.67 -13.08 30.26
C ARG A 662 -13.34 -13.05 31.75
N SER A 663 -12.30 -13.76 32.14
CA SER A 663 -11.92 -13.82 33.56
C SER A 663 -11.40 -12.50 34.09
N GLY A 664 -10.89 -11.63 33.23
CA GLY A 664 -10.15 -10.43 33.58
C GLY A 664 -8.83 -10.70 34.31
N THR A 665 -8.47 -11.96 34.56
CA THR A 665 -7.28 -12.35 35.31
C THR A 665 -6.04 -12.30 34.41
N ILE A 666 -5.21 -11.28 34.61
CA ILE A 666 -3.93 -11.14 33.90
C ILE A 666 -2.94 -12.16 34.48
N SER A 667 -2.40 -13.01 33.64
CA SER A 667 -1.38 -13.98 34.03
C SER A 667 0.03 -13.45 33.81
N ARG A 668 0.24 -12.60 32.80
CA ARG A 668 1.54 -12.05 32.43
C ARG A 668 1.39 -10.86 31.51
N ILE A 669 2.29 -9.89 31.60
CA ILE A 669 2.47 -8.81 30.65
C ILE A 669 3.87 -8.93 30.05
N GLN A 670 3.97 -9.01 28.73
CA GLN A 670 5.22 -8.94 27.99
C GLN A 670 5.36 -7.56 27.38
N TYR A 671 6.42 -6.87 27.74
CA TYR A 671 6.81 -5.60 27.14
C TYR A 671 8.02 -5.81 26.22
N ARG A 672 7.97 -5.30 25.00
CA ARG A 672 9.06 -5.35 24.04
C ARG A 672 9.22 -3.98 23.41
N GLU A 673 10.46 -3.48 23.44
CA GLU A 673 10.85 -2.25 22.76
C GLU A 673 12.04 -2.52 21.87
N ARG A 674 12.03 -1.96 20.68
CA ARG A 674 13.08 -2.10 19.68
C ARG A 674 13.25 -0.80 18.95
N SER A 675 14.49 -0.41 18.71
CA SER A 675 14.83 0.79 17.96
C SER A 675 15.66 0.42 16.74
N THR A 676 15.41 1.09 15.63
CA THR A 676 16.28 1.11 14.46
C THR A 676 17.25 2.27 14.58
N ASP A 677 18.35 2.18 13.85
CA ASP A 677 19.22 3.33 13.60
C ASP A 677 18.57 4.34 12.65
N GLY A 678 19.08 5.57 12.65
CA GLY A 678 18.76 6.55 11.62
C GLY A 678 19.36 6.16 10.27
N THR A 679 18.68 6.55 9.20
CA THR A 679 19.06 6.24 7.82
C THR A 679 19.42 7.53 7.08
N TRP A 680 20.48 7.49 6.28
CA TRP A 680 20.74 8.45 5.23
C TRP A 680 20.57 7.79 3.87
N TYR A 681 20.20 8.55 2.86
CA TYR A 681 20.12 8.02 1.51
C TYR A 681 20.68 9.00 0.47
N LEU A 682 21.23 8.44 -0.61
CA LEU A 682 21.60 9.13 -1.82
C LEU A 682 20.84 8.51 -2.98
N SER A 683 19.99 9.30 -3.63
CA SER A 683 19.25 8.90 -4.82
C SER A 683 19.75 9.68 -6.04
N VAL A 684 20.03 8.98 -7.13
CA VAL A 684 20.43 9.58 -8.42
C VAL A 684 19.51 9.03 -9.49
N LYS A 685 18.81 9.92 -10.18
CA LYS A 685 17.85 9.57 -11.24
C LYS A 685 18.26 10.24 -12.55
N GLY A 686 18.06 9.53 -13.66
CA GLY A 686 18.38 10.04 -14.99
C GLY A 686 17.52 9.42 -16.08
N LYS A 687 17.69 9.96 -17.31
CA LYS A 687 17.04 9.44 -18.53
C LYS A 687 18.09 9.34 -19.66
N PHE A 688 17.82 8.47 -20.62
CA PHE A 688 18.69 8.23 -21.78
C PHE A 688 17.89 7.97 -23.06
#